data_4e98c0622c16077029ba0e5be5b77568
#
_entry.id   4e98c0622c16077029ba0e5be5b77568
#
_cell.length_a   1.000
_cell.length_b   1.000
_cell.length_c   1.000
_cell.angle_alpha   90.00
_cell.angle_beta   90.00
_cell.angle_gamma   90.00
#
_symmetry.space_group_name_H-M   'P 1'
#
loop_
_entity.id
_entity.type
_entity.pdbx_description
1 polymer ?
#
loop_
_entity_poly.entity_id
_entity_poly.type
_entity_poly.pdbx_seq_one_letter_code
_entity_poly.pdbx_strand_id
1 'polypeptide(L)'
;MAIKKLNKLIPDNDICINGSVELSSDKSLSIRSVLFASIAYGISHVKIKQPGEDAVTAIMAVRKLGIKVIKNRDQYTIFGLGIGYPANKKKLLINCGNSGTTLRLLTPLIAGSKVNAKIIGDQSLSKRPYRLEFLKEFLMNVKPSKKKFLPLLIKGHTSCIKAKIIIKKPSAQMISAATLAGISSFGETIIECPNNVRDHTSRLLKHLGYSIKTQNNKKKQFIKILGKQFLKPFKDYKIPSDISSSAFLISIAILTRGSNIRIKNVCLNPNRIGFIKILKKMGANIKFKNVKQYYGEPVGDIIASFSPNLKGIIIKPDQIASIIDEVPVLLVVSMFCKSKSKFNNLSELKFKESDRLKVMYENLKLCGANITRDKDNLIINGRNENFYSDQIPIIKDFNKDHRIAMAFYVLSSVSRKRIQINDFKCTNVSFPNFLKTINNLKSKKFKKIIVACDGGVATGKTSILKKIKKLYKSSAVFIDSGLLYRYLTLAHLKSGKKKINIKYLIKTLGSINIAKLQNPKLNSNLVSNFVSKIARIPTIRKALLPIQRQLIFNCPHSLVLVGGRDICSKILPLGFSDIKLFIDAKVKLRAKRRYLELQKRKNETNLDFNGIYKALKARDFADKTRKVSPLKKTNYSILIRNDSNGISRALKKIVFLIESEIRKN
;
A
#
# COMPACT_ATOMS: atom_id res chain seq x y z
N MET A 1 -4.54 -32.24 -22.15
CA MET A 1 -5.17 -30.89 -22.29
C MET A 1 -5.67 -30.24 -20.98
N ALA A 2 -5.77 -30.96 -19.86
CA ALA A 2 -6.29 -30.42 -18.59
C ALA A 2 -5.34 -29.53 -17.76
N ILE A 3 -4.02 -29.55 -17.99
CA ILE A 3 -3.02 -28.86 -17.18
C ILE A 3 -2.84 -27.37 -17.57
N LYS A 4 -3.26 -26.95 -18.77
CA LYS A 4 -3.11 -25.54 -19.23
C LYS A 4 -4.14 -24.56 -18.64
N LYS A 5 -5.26 -25.02 -18.05
CA LYS A 5 -6.32 -24.14 -17.51
C LYS A 5 -6.00 -23.51 -16.12
N LEU A 6 -5.04 -24.05 -15.36
CA LEU A 6 -4.74 -23.64 -13.97
C LEU A 6 -3.79 -22.46 -13.83
N ASN A 7 -3.20 -21.93 -14.89
CA ASN A 7 -2.19 -20.86 -14.83
C ASN A 7 -2.73 -19.44 -15.11
N LYS A 8 -4.05 -19.31 -15.36
CA LYS A 8 -4.67 -18.01 -15.63
C LYS A 8 -5.48 -17.57 -14.43
N LEU A 9 -5.15 -16.42 -13.85
CA LEU A 9 -5.88 -15.82 -12.74
C LEU A 9 -6.48 -14.48 -13.19
N ILE A 10 -7.75 -14.29 -12.93
CA ILE A 10 -8.44 -13.00 -12.99
C ILE A 10 -8.95 -12.74 -11.57
N PRO A 11 -8.28 -11.83 -10.82
CA PRO A 11 -8.70 -11.53 -9.45
C PRO A 11 -10.10 -10.91 -9.39
N ASP A 12 -10.80 -11.11 -8.27
CA ASP A 12 -12.04 -10.39 -8.00
C ASP A 12 -11.78 -8.92 -7.84
N ASN A 13 -12.70 -8.09 -8.31
CA ASN A 13 -12.61 -6.64 -8.24
C ASN A 13 -13.16 -6.13 -6.91
N ASP A 14 -12.65 -4.96 -6.48
CA ASP A 14 -13.19 -4.17 -5.37
C ASP A 14 -13.37 -5.00 -4.08
N ILE A 15 -12.33 -5.81 -3.75
CA ILE A 15 -12.36 -6.67 -2.58
C ILE A 15 -12.10 -5.88 -1.30
N CYS A 16 -12.95 -6.09 -0.30
CA CYS A 16 -12.76 -5.58 1.06
C CYS A 16 -12.06 -6.65 1.91
N ILE A 17 -11.01 -6.26 2.67
CA ILE A 17 -10.28 -7.16 3.55
C ILE A 17 -10.31 -6.67 4.99
N ASN A 18 -10.66 -7.57 5.92
CA ASN A 18 -10.77 -7.24 7.34
C ASN A 18 -10.22 -8.37 8.20
N GLY A 19 -9.84 -8.02 9.44
CA GLY A 19 -9.41 -8.98 10.42
C GLY A 19 -7.92 -8.97 10.71
N SER A 20 -7.43 -10.07 11.26
CA SER A 20 -6.05 -10.19 11.75
C SER A 20 -5.37 -11.41 11.14
N VAL A 21 -4.12 -11.25 10.72
CA VAL A 21 -3.33 -12.30 10.08
C VAL A 21 -1.88 -12.25 10.53
N GLU A 22 -1.24 -13.40 10.60
CA GLU A 22 0.20 -13.56 10.69
C GLU A 22 0.70 -14.20 9.39
N LEU A 23 1.58 -13.52 8.67
CA LEU A 23 2.05 -13.92 7.35
C LEU A 23 3.14 -15.00 7.43
N SER A 24 3.58 -15.47 6.27
CA SER A 24 4.78 -16.29 6.13
C SER A 24 6.01 -15.55 6.69
N SER A 25 6.96 -16.31 7.18
CA SER A 25 8.21 -15.78 7.73
C SER A 25 8.98 -14.95 6.71
N ASP A 26 9.63 -13.86 7.17
CA ASP A 26 10.46 -12.99 6.33
C ASP A 26 11.53 -13.81 5.58
N LYS A 27 11.51 -13.72 4.26
CA LYS A 27 12.42 -14.46 3.37
C LYS A 27 13.89 -14.20 3.69
N SER A 28 14.25 -12.96 3.88
CA SER A 28 15.63 -12.53 4.11
C SER A 28 16.17 -13.01 5.46
N LEU A 29 15.33 -12.99 6.49
CA LEU A 29 15.64 -13.50 7.81
C LEU A 29 15.68 -15.02 7.82
N SER A 30 14.76 -15.71 7.12
CA SER A 30 14.73 -17.17 7.00
C SER A 30 16.03 -17.72 6.42
N ILE A 31 16.48 -17.16 5.30
CA ILE A 31 17.74 -17.58 4.68
C ILE A 31 18.92 -17.37 5.63
N ARG A 32 19.01 -16.17 6.24
CA ARG A 32 20.09 -15.84 7.17
C ARG A 32 20.09 -16.76 8.40
N SER A 33 18.92 -17.03 8.95
CA SER A 33 18.82 -17.90 10.14
C SER A 33 19.29 -19.32 9.85
N VAL A 34 18.94 -19.86 8.67
CA VAL A 34 19.43 -21.19 8.25
C VAL A 34 20.95 -21.18 8.08
N LEU A 35 21.51 -20.18 7.41
CA LEU A 35 22.96 -20.07 7.20
C LEU A 35 23.70 -19.83 8.52
N PHE A 36 23.20 -18.96 9.40
CA PHE A 36 23.86 -18.67 10.67
C PHE A 36 23.73 -19.85 11.65
N ALA A 37 22.58 -20.52 11.67
CA ALA A 37 22.42 -21.75 12.44
C ALA A 37 23.40 -22.85 11.98
N SER A 38 23.70 -22.94 10.67
CA SER A 38 24.64 -23.94 10.14
C SER A 38 26.10 -23.70 10.57
N ILE A 39 26.48 -22.44 10.84
CA ILE A 39 27.81 -22.02 11.28
C ILE A 39 27.86 -21.63 12.77
N ALA A 40 26.76 -21.74 13.49
CA ALA A 40 26.74 -21.60 14.96
C ALA A 40 27.37 -22.83 15.59
N TYR A 41 27.88 -22.69 16.84
CA TYR A 41 28.39 -23.82 17.58
C TYR A 41 27.30 -24.40 18.50
N GLY A 42 26.69 -25.51 18.08
CA GLY A 42 25.62 -26.18 18.82
C GLY A 42 24.28 -26.26 18.05
N ILE A 43 23.22 -26.54 18.79
CA ILE A 43 21.89 -26.83 18.24
C ILE A 43 21.05 -25.55 18.21
N SER A 44 20.57 -25.18 17.02
CA SER A 44 19.66 -24.05 16.81
C SER A 44 18.22 -24.52 16.59
N HIS A 45 17.27 -23.85 17.26
CA HIS A 45 15.85 -24.04 17.06
C HIS A 45 15.25 -22.79 16.35
N VAL A 46 14.82 -22.96 15.09
CA VAL A 46 14.30 -21.87 14.26
C VAL A 46 12.91 -22.23 13.74
N LYS A 47 11.93 -21.39 14.01
CA LYS A 47 10.57 -21.56 13.51
C LYS A 47 10.35 -20.73 12.25
N ILE A 48 10.19 -21.41 11.10
CA ILE A 48 9.96 -20.81 9.78
C ILE A 48 8.56 -21.19 9.32
N LYS A 49 7.64 -20.26 9.48
CA LYS A 49 6.25 -20.45 9.07
C LYS A 49 6.13 -20.31 7.55
N GLN A 50 5.62 -21.34 6.87
CA GLN A 50 5.37 -21.34 5.43
C GLN A 50 6.57 -20.82 4.62
N PRO A 51 7.71 -21.52 4.65
CA PRO A 51 8.91 -21.09 3.95
C PRO A 51 8.66 -20.97 2.44
N GLY A 52 9.01 -19.83 1.85
CA GLY A 52 9.08 -19.69 0.40
C GLY A 52 10.22 -20.52 -0.20
N GLU A 53 10.20 -20.74 -1.51
CA GLU A 53 11.18 -21.56 -2.24
C GLU A 53 12.64 -21.15 -1.95
N ASP A 54 12.91 -19.85 -1.82
CA ASP A 54 14.25 -19.33 -1.51
C ASP A 54 14.77 -19.83 -0.13
N ALA A 55 13.90 -19.92 0.88
CA ALA A 55 14.27 -20.43 2.20
C ALA A 55 14.48 -21.95 2.18
N VAL A 56 13.64 -22.67 1.44
CA VAL A 56 13.80 -24.11 1.23
C VAL A 56 15.12 -24.40 0.51
N THR A 57 15.47 -23.60 -0.49
CA THR A 57 16.76 -23.69 -1.21
C THR A 57 17.95 -23.55 -0.25
N ALA A 58 17.91 -22.60 0.69
CA ALA A 58 18.98 -22.45 1.69
C ALA A 58 19.08 -23.68 2.62
N ILE A 59 17.95 -24.26 3.05
CA ILE A 59 17.91 -25.49 3.86
C ILE A 59 18.54 -26.64 3.10
N MET A 60 18.18 -26.83 1.83
CA MET A 60 18.74 -27.90 1.01
C MET A 60 20.24 -27.72 0.76
N ALA A 61 20.68 -26.48 0.57
CA ALA A 61 22.09 -26.16 0.37
C ALA A 61 22.95 -26.51 1.60
N VAL A 62 22.51 -26.14 2.81
CA VAL A 62 23.24 -26.47 4.05
C VAL A 62 23.22 -27.97 4.36
N ARG A 63 22.14 -28.70 4.07
CA ARG A 63 22.09 -30.16 4.13
C ARG A 63 23.12 -30.81 3.22
N LYS A 64 23.24 -30.29 1.98
CA LYS A 64 24.25 -30.76 1.01
C LYS A 64 25.68 -30.54 1.50
N LEU A 65 25.89 -29.52 2.34
CA LEU A 65 27.18 -29.23 3.00
C LEU A 65 27.43 -30.05 4.25
N GLY A 66 26.60 -31.07 4.55
CA GLY A 66 26.76 -31.97 5.69
C GLY A 66 26.11 -31.52 6.99
N ILE A 67 25.32 -30.45 6.96
CA ILE A 67 24.61 -29.98 8.16
C ILE A 67 23.32 -30.79 8.37
N LYS A 68 23.19 -31.43 9.55
CA LYS A 68 21.97 -32.13 9.93
C LYS A 68 20.87 -31.10 10.23
N VAL A 69 19.73 -31.23 9.52
CA VAL A 69 18.54 -30.38 9.70
C VAL A 69 17.33 -31.28 9.86
N ILE A 70 16.68 -31.23 11.01
CA ILE A 70 15.45 -31.93 11.30
C ILE A 70 14.29 -30.95 11.21
N LYS A 71 13.23 -31.33 10.51
CA LYS A 71 12.02 -30.52 10.36
C LYS A 71 10.87 -31.19 11.09
N ASN A 72 10.22 -30.45 12.00
CA ASN A 72 8.97 -30.85 12.63
C ASN A 72 7.94 -29.70 12.43
N ARG A 73 6.97 -29.87 11.56
CA ARG A 73 6.02 -28.84 11.13
C ARG A 73 6.74 -27.57 10.63
N ASP A 74 6.61 -26.45 11.35
CA ASP A 74 7.28 -25.17 11.05
C ASP A 74 8.62 -25.00 11.77
N GLN A 75 8.98 -25.93 12.66
CA GLN A 75 10.23 -25.88 13.44
C GLN A 75 11.35 -26.63 12.75
N TYR A 76 12.49 -25.99 12.66
CA TYR A 76 13.73 -26.53 12.13
C TYR A 76 14.77 -26.60 13.25
N THR A 77 15.25 -27.80 13.54
CA THR A 77 16.39 -28.04 14.42
C THR A 77 17.61 -28.22 13.55
N ILE A 78 18.59 -27.31 13.68
CA ILE A 78 19.78 -27.24 12.84
C ILE A 78 21.01 -27.46 13.74
N PHE A 79 21.83 -28.48 13.41
CA PHE A 79 23.03 -28.85 14.15
C PHE A 79 24.22 -28.11 13.53
N GLY A 80 24.55 -26.96 14.10
CA GLY A 80 25.65 -26.13 13.63
C GLY A 80 27.01 -26.68 14.07
N LEU A 81 28.00 -26.59 13.19
CA LEU A 81 29.33 -27.15 13.39
C LEU A 81 30.41 -26.08 13.64
N GLY A 82 30.01 -24.81 13.80
CA GLY A 82 30.92 -23.68 13.86
C GLY A 82 31.27 -23.12 12.48
N ILE A 83 32.17 -22.13 12.44
CA ILE A 83 32.56 -21.48 11.18
C ILE A 83 33.43 -22.41 10.35
N GLY A 84 32.93 -22.78 9.19
CA GLY A 84 33.51 -23.72 8.25
C GLY A 84 32.62 -24.97 8.10
N TYR A 85 32.57 -25.50 6.90
CA TYR A 85 31.86 -26.76 6.64
C TYR A 85 32.82 -27.92 6.58
N PRO A 86 32.36 -29.17 6.87
CA PRO A 86 33.21 -30.35 6.82
C PRO A 86 33.89 -30.52 5.46
N ALA A 87 35.14 -30.92 5.47
CA ALA A 87 35.89 -31.22 4.24
C ALA A 87 35.20 -32.34 3.48
N ASN A 88 35.25 -32.26 2.16
CA ASN A 88 34.75 -33.31 1.25
C ASN A 88 35.77 -33.67 0.20
N LYS A 89 35.86 -34.96 -0.16
CA LYS A 89 36.76 -35.46 -1.22
C LYS A 89 36.21 -35.16 -2.64
N LYS A 90 34.88 -35.17 -2.80
CA LYS A 90 34.23 -34.97 -4.10
C LYS A 90 33.70 -33.53 -4.21
N LYS A 91 33.76 -32.94 -5.42
CA LYS A 91 33.21 -31.63 -5.73
C LYS A 91 31.69 -31.64 -5.56
N LEU A 92 31.16 -30.83 -4.63
CA LEU A 92 29.72 -30.73 -4.38
C LEU A 92 29.02 -29.91 -5.44
N LEU A 93 27.86 -30.38 -5.90
CA LEU A 93 26.95 -29.58 -6.73
C LEU A 93 25.89 -28.98 -5.85
N ILE A 94 25.86 -27.64 -5.73
CA ILE A 94 24.90 -26.89 -4.95
C ILE A 94 24.00 -26.08 -5.87
N ASN A 95 22.70 -26.37 -5.82
CA ASN A 95 21.71 -25.62 -6.61
C ASN A 95 21.05 -24.54 -5.74
N CYS A 96 21.23 -23.27 -6.12
CA CYS A 96 20.63 -22.12 -5.47
C CYS A 96 19.25 -21.73 -6.04
N GLY A 97 18.70 -22.49 -7.00
CA GLY A 97 17.41 -22.19 -7.64
C GLY A 97 17.36 -20.76 -8.15
N ASN A 98 16.34 -19.99 -7.76
CA ASN A 98 16.21 -18.57 -8.09
C ASN A 98 16.84 -17.66 -7.00
N SER A 99 17.35 -18.22 -5.90
CA SER A 99 17.74 -17.47 -4.71
C SER A 99 19.10 -16.77 -4.85
N GLY A 100 19.10 -15.54 -5.34
CA GLY A 100 20.31 -14.70 -5.35
C GLY A 100 20.84 -14.37 -3.94
N THR A 101 20.00 -14.44 -2.90
CA THR A 101 20.42 -14.25 -1.52
C THR A 101 21.21 -15.46 -1.03
N THR A 102 20.68 -16.67 -1.21
CA THR A 102 21.39 -17.91 -0.86
C THR A 102 22.73 -18.01 -1.59
N LEU A 103 22.74 -17.75 -2.91
CA LEU A 103 23.96 -17.72 -3.71
C LEU A 103 25.03 -16.83 -3.07
N ARG A 104 24.71 -15.55 -2.85
CA ARG A 104 25.72 -14.55 -2.44
C ARG A 104 26.18 -14.73 -0.99
N LEU A 105 25.30 -15.15 -0.09
CA LEU A 105 25.64 -15.33 1.33
C LEU A 105 26.36 -16.65 1.58
N LEU A 106 26.01 -17.70 0.86
CA LEU A 106 26.61 -19.02 1.02
C LEU A 106 28.01 -19.11 0.40
N THR A 107 28.26 -18.42 -0.73
CA THR A 107 29.52 -18.45 -1.44
C THR A 107 30.75 -18.17 -0.54
N PRO A 108 30.82 -17.06 0.25
CA PRO A 108 31.96 -16.79 1.12
C PRO A 108 32.13 -17.83 2.25
N LEU A 109 31.03 -18.40 2.75
CA LEU A 109 31.08 -19.44 3.78
C LEU A 109 31.70 -20.74 3.25
N ILE A 110 31.36 -21.11 2.03
CA ILE A 110 31.99 -22.28 1.36
C ILE A 110 33.46 -21.99 1.04
N ALA A 111 33.75 -20.80 0.48
CA ALA A 111 35.11 -20.44 0.10
C ALA A 111 36.08 -20.38 1.28
N GLY A 112 35.58 -20.01 2.48
CA GLY A 112 36.36 -20.00 3.74
C GLY A 112 36.33 -21.33 4.50
N SER A 113 35.94 -22.44 3.86
CA SER A 113 35.89 -23.79 4.43
C SER A 113 36.69 -24.76 3.53
N LYS A 114 36.99 -25.99 3.99
CA LYS A 114 37.68 -27.00 3.19
C LYS A 114 36.75 -27.74 2.20
N VAL A 115 35.88 -26.99 1.49
CA VAL A 115 34.85 -27.54 0.60
C VAL A 115 35.10 -27.11 -0.85
N ASN A 116 35.16 -28.06 -1.76
CA ASN A 116 35.15 -27.82 -3.20
C ASN A 116 33.72 -27.92 -3.73
N ALA A 117 33.22 -26.87 -4.37
CA ALA A 117 31.85 -26.82 -4.85
C ALA A 117 31.68 -26.17 -6.22
N LYS A 118 30.62 -26.62 -6.92
CA LYS A 118 30.06 -25.93 -8.09
C LYS A 118 28.67 -25.44 -7.72
N ILE A 119 28.47 -24.12 -7.78
CA ILE A 119 27.16 -23.51 -7.54
C ILE A 119 26.47 -23.24 -8.86
N ILE A 120 25.24 -23.72 -8.97
CA ILE A 120 24.33 -23.48 -10.10
C ILE A 120 23.04 -22.77 -9.64
N GLY A 121 22.30 -22.24 -10.59
CA GLY A 121 20.97 -21.66 -10.36
C GLY A 121 20.05 -21.94 -11.53
N ASP A 122 18.82 -21.51 -11.43
CA ASP A 122 17.87 -21.59 -12.53
C ASP A 122 18.22 -20.62 -13.67
N GLN A 123 17.42 -20.63 -14.73
CA GLN A 123 17.62 -19.79 -15.91
C GLN A 123 17.61 -18.29 -15.55
N SER A 124 16.77 -17.86 -14.61
CA SER A 124 16.68 -16.46 -14.17
C SER A 124 17.91 -16.05 -13.35
N LEU A 125 18.35 -16.86 -12.38
CA LEU A 125 19.53 -16.58 -11.57
C LEU A 125 20.80 -16.61 -12.40
N SER A 126 20.90 -17.51 -13.38
CA SER A 126 22.07 -17.66 -14.27
C SER A 126 22.29 -16.44 -15.19
N LYS A 127 21.27 -15.63 -15.44
CA LYS A 127 21.38 -14.37 -16.18
C LYS A 127 21.77 -13.17 -15.32
N ARG A 128 21.82 -13.32 -13.98
CA ARG A 128 22.19 -12.24 -13.04
C ARG A 128 23.68 -12.29 -12.72
N PRO A 129 24.40 -11.15 -12.73
CA PRO A 129 25.81 -11.12 -12.37
C PRO A 129 26.00 -11.50 -10.91
N TYR A 130 27.03 -12.31 -10.59
CA TYR A 130 27.28 -12.77 -9.22
C TYR A 130 27.78 -11.67 -8.29
N ARG A 131 28.52 -10.68 -8.80
CA ARG A 131 28.97 -9.45 -8.10
C ARG A 131 29.78 -9.71 -6.81
N LEU A 132 30.59 -10.76 -6.77
CA LEU A 132 31.41 -11.14 -5.60
C LEU A 132 32.90 -11.09 -5.89
N GLU A 133 33.31 -10.28 -6.86
CA GLU A 133 34.69 -10.14 -7.29
C GLU A 133 35.65 -9.72 -6.17
N PHE A 134 35.13 -9.01 -5.17
CA PHE A 134 35.88 -8.58 -3.99
C PHE A 134 36.33 -9.76 -3.07
N LEU A 135 35.82 -10.97 -3.27
CA LEU A 135 36.22 -12.14 -2.47
C LEU A 135 37.71 -12.51 -2.68
N LYS A 136 38.29 -12.10 -3.77
CA LYS A 136 39.74 -12.25 -4.03
C LYS A 136 40.62 -11.51 -3.01
N GLU A 137 40.14 -10.38 -2.48
CA GLU A 137 40.82 -9.61 -1.43
C GLU A 137 40.95 -10.38 -0.11
N PHE A 138 40.11 -11.39 0.09
CA PHE A 138 40.17 -12.33 1.21
C PHE A 138 40.97 -13.58 0.90
N LEU A 139 41.65 -13.65 -0.27
CA LEU A 139 42.29 -14.83 -0.85
C LEU A 139 41.31 -15.98 -1.14
N MET A 140 40.01 -15.71 -1.23
CA MET A 140 38.99 -16.72 -1.53
C MET A 140 38.99 -17.09 -3.00
N ASN A 141 39.12 -18.37 -3.32
CA ASN A 141 39.18 -18.87 -4.71
C ASN A 141 37.76 -19.18 -5.23
N VAL A 142 37.15 -18.16 -5.82
CA VAL A 142 35.81 -18.23 -6.43
C VAL A 142 35.89 -17.77 -7.88
N LYS A 143 35.66 -18.68 -8.82
CA LYS A 143 35.76 -18.40 -10.25
C LYS A 143 34.42 -18.65 -10.95
N PRO A 144 33.87 -17.68 -11.70
CA PRO A 144 32.71 -17.92 -12.56
C PRO A 144 33.17 -18.71 -13.81
N SER A 145 32.37 -19.68 -14.26
CA SER A 145 32.64 -20.44 -15.47
C SER A 145 32.38 -19.62 -16.75
N LYS A 146 31.50 -18.60 -16.66
CA LYS A 146 31.13 -17.70 -17.77
C LYS A 146 31.29 -16.25 -17.33
N LYS A 147 32.45 -15.64 -17.53
CA LYS A 147 32.80 -14.25 -17.16
C LYS A 147 32.20 -13.84 -15.80
N LYS A 148 31.01 -13.25 -15.75
CA LYS A 148 30.35 -12.70 -14.52
C LYS A 148 29.11 -13.50 -14.07
N PHE A 149 28.85 -14.67 -14.65
CA PHE A 149 27.61 -15.43 -14.48
C PHE A 149 27.86 -16.84 -13.93
N LEU A 150 26.79 -17.48 -13.49
CA LEU A 150 26.81 -18.89 -13.09
C LEU A 150 27.17 -19.82 -14.26
N PRO A 151 27.76 -21.00 -14.00
CA PRO A 151 28.09 -21.58 -12.68
C PRO A 151 29.29 -20.91 -12.00
N LEU A 152 29.34 -20.95 -10.64
CA LEU A 152 30.54 -20.60 -9.86
C LEU A 152 31.29 -21.86 -9.45
N LEU A 153 32.59 -21.83 -9.63
CA LEU A 153 33.51 -22.86 -9.14
C LEU A 153 34.22 -22.32 -7.90
N ILE A 154 34.15 -23.06 -6.81
CA ILE A 154 34.76 -22.70 -5.54
C ILE A 154 35.78 -23.79 -5.19
N LYS A 155 37.04 -23.38 -4.94
CA LYS A 155 38.05 -24.19 -4.29
C LYS A 155 38.26 -23.62 -2.90
N GLY A 156 37.61 -24.24 -1.90
CA GLY A 156 37.59 -23.70 -0.53
C GLY A 156 38.87 -24.02 0.22
N HIS A 157 39.26 -23.09 1.11
CA HIS A 157 40.37 -23.24 2.05
C HIS A 157 40.17 -22.38 3.29
N THR A 158 40.86 -22.70 4.35
CA THR A 158 40.66 -22.04 5.68
C THR A 158 41.64 -20.90 5.96
N SER A 159 42.64 -20.68 5.07
CA SER A 159 43.67 -19.65 5.23
C SER A 159 43.27 -18.32 4.64
N CYS A 160 41.97 -17.97 4.69
CA CYS A 160 41.49 -16.65 4.28
C CYS A 160 41.93 -15.57 5.27
N ILE A 161 42.31 -14.40 4.77
CA ILE A 161 42.83 -13.27 5.56
C ILE A 161 41.87 -12.09 5.59
N LYS A 162 42.09 -11.18 6.52
CA LYS A 162 41.36 -9.91 6.65
C LYS A 162 41.48 -9.07 5.36
N ALA A 163 40.45 -8.25 5.10
CA ALA A 163 40.46 -7.33 3.97
C ALA A 163 39.79 -5.99 4.31
N LYS A 164 40.15 -4.95 3.54
CA LYS A 164 39.43 -3.67 3.53
C LYS A 164 38.61 -3.61 2.26
N ILE A 165 37.27 -3.59 2.40
CA ILE A 165 36.34 -3.66 1.25
C ILE A 165 35.55 -2.38 1.15
N ILE A 166 35.48 -1.82 -0.08
CA ILE A 166 34.67 -0.64 -0.38
C ILE A 166 33.50 -1.03 -1.29
N ILE A 167 32.29 -0.93 -0.79
CA ILE A 167 31.05 -1.20 -1.54
C ILE A 167 30.40 0.13 -1.92
N LYS A 168 30.61 0.59 -3.15
CA LYS A 168 30.15 1.90 -3.64
C LYS A 168 28.62 1.97 -3.83
N LYS A 169 27.98 0.88 -4.25
CA LYS A 169 26.53 0.83 -4.51
C LYS A 169 25.76 0.26 -3.32
N PRO A 170 24.57 0.78 -2.97
CA PRO A 170 23.77 0.29 -1.84
C PRO A 170 23.20 -1.11 -2.12
N SER A 171 23.88 -2.15 -1.65
CA SER A 171 23.48 -3.55 -1.81
C SER A 171 23.63 -4.34 -0.53
N ALA A 172 22.51 -4.66 0.11
CA ALA A 172 22.49 -5.46 1.33
C ALA A 172 23.11 -6.86 1.14
N GLN A 173 22.95 -7.47 -0.03
CA GLN A 173 23.53 -8.80 -0.31
C GLN A 173 25.06 -8.73 -0.41
N MET A 174 25.61 -7.68 -1.02
CA MET A 174 27.05 -7.50 -1.12
C MET A 174 27.68 -7.23 0.25
N ILE A 175 27.06 -6.34 1.03
CA ILE A 175 27.49 -6.04 2.40
C ILE A 175 27.44 -7.32 3.25
N SER A 176 26.35 -8.09 3.16
CA SER A 176 26.21 -9.37 3.88
C SER A 176 27.29 -10.38 3.44
N ALA A 177 27.54 -10.48 2.14
CA ALA A 177 28.57 -11.40 1.64
C ALA A 177 29.99 -11.02 2.11
N ALA A 178 30.32 -9.72 2.10
CA ALA A 178 31.59 -9.23 2.64
C ALA A 178 31.71 -9.46 4.15
N THR A 179 30.60 -9.27 4.90
CA THR A 179 30.53 -9.59 6.32
C THR A 179 30.82 -11.07 6.58
N LEU A 180 30.21 -11.97 5.81
CA LEU A 180 30.40 -13.42 5.94
C LEU A 180 31.79 -13.87 5.45
N ALA A 181 32.40 -13.19 4.49
CA ALA A 181 33.80 -13.39 4.14
C ALA A 181 34.72 -13.02 5.31
N GLY A 182 34.48 -11.86 5.95
CA GLY A 182 35.23 -11.44 7.13
C GLY A 182 35.10 -12.39 8.31
N ILE A 183 33.90 -12.96 8.57
CA ILE A 183 33.69 -14.00 9.57
C ILE A 183 34.54 -15.24 9.29
N SER A 184 34.67 -15.62 8.03
CA SER A 184 35.41 -16.81 7.60
C SER A 184 36.93 -16.59 7.52
N SER A 185 37.43 -15.37 7.68
CA SER A 185 38.85 -14.98 7.55
C SER A 185 39.51 -14.75 8.90
N PHE A 186 40.83 -14.76 8.94
CA PHE A 186 41.64 -14.36 10.11
C PHE A 186 41.81 -12.82 10.16
N GLY A 187 41.82 -12.27 11.36
CA GLY A 187 42.03 -10.84 11.61
C GLY A 187 40.81 -9.95 11.46
N GLU A 188 40.98 -8.64 11.59
CA GLU A 188 39.91 -7.65 11.55
C GLU A 188 39.63 -7.16 10.11
N THR A 189 38.46 -7.45 9.59
CA THR A 189 37.97 -6.95 8.30
C THR A 189 37.22 -5.64 8.48
N ILE A 190 37.43 -4.68 7.56
CA ILE A 190 36.75 -3.38 7.53
C ILE A 190 35.94 -3.28 6.22
N ILE A 191 34.65 -3.02 6.34
CA ILE A 191 33.75 -2.80 5.19
C ILE A 191 33.25 -1.38 5.22
N GLU A 192 33.61 -0.59 4.19
CA GLU A 192 33.04 0.73 3.92
C GLU A 192 31.88 0.59 2.94
N CYS A 193 30.70 1.08 3.29
CA CYS A 193 29.50 0.96 2.47
C CYS A 193 28.55 2.15 2.67
N PRO A 194 27.55 2.36 1.76
CA PRO A 194 26.53 3.37 1.93
C PRO A 194 25.66 3.16 3.18
N ASN A 195 25.21 4.24 3.81
CA ASN A 195 24.21 4.21 4.87
C ASN A 195 22.85 3.75 4.35
N ASN A 196 21.91 3.49 5.27
CA ASN A 196 20.49 3.18 4.96
C ASN A 196 20.28 1.92 4.11
N VAL A 197 21.20 0.97 4.18
CA VAL A 197 21.07 -0.36 3.56
C VAL A 197 20.59 -1.36 4.61
N ARG A 198 19.80 -2.35 4.19
CA ARG A 198 19.27 -3.43 5.06
C ARG A 198 20.40 -4.12 5.82
N ASP A 199 20.32 -4.14 7.15
CA ASP A 199 21.38 -4.51 8.09
C ASP A 199 21.07 -5.79 8.91
N HIS A 200 20.16 -6.63 8.43
CA HIS A 200 19.76 -7.88 9.08
C HIS A 200 20.96 -8.77 9.48
N THR A 201 21.98 -8.84 8.63
CA THR A 201 23.19 -9.65 8.90
C THR A 201 23.91 -9.18 10.14
N SER A 202 24.21 -7.89 10.23
CA SER A 202 24.94 -7.32 11.39
C SER A 202 24.10 -7.40 12.67
N ARG A 203 22.78 -7.17 12.59
CA ARG A 203 21.87 -7.26 13.74
C ARG A 203 21.80 -8.67 14.32
N LEU A 204 21.55 -9.67 13.46
CA LEU A 204 21.47 -11.06 13.89
C LEU A 204 22.79 -11.56 14.44
N LEU A 205 23.92 -11.29 13.77
CA LEU A 205 25.23 -11.71 14.24
C LEU A 205 25.57 -11.09 15.60
N LYS A 206 25.32 -9.78 15.77
CA LYS A 206 25.51 -9.11 17.06
C LYS A 206 24.65 -9.75 18.16
N HIS A 207 23.39 -10.05 17.86
CA HIS A 207 22.48 -10.71 18.83
C HIS A 207 22.97 -12.12 19.21
N LEU A 208 23.54 -12.86 18.25
CA LEU A 208 24.12 -14.18 18.48
C LEU A 208 25.53 -14.12 19.11
N GLY A 209 25.94 -12.97 19.64
CA GLY A 209 27.16 -12.78 20.38
C GLY A 209 28.43 -12.58 19.55
N TYR A 210 28.29 -12.39 18.21
CA TYR A 210 29.44 -12.11 17.34
C TYR A 210 29.87 -10.63 17.46
N SER A 211 31.19 -10.37 17.59
CA SER A 211 31.73 -9.01 17.74
C SER A 211 31.72 -8.29 16.41
N ILE A 212 30.72 -7.44 16.21
CA ILE A 212 30.59 -6.52 15.06
C ILE A 212 30.43 -5.10 15.57
N LYS A 213 31.30 -4.20 15.15
CA LYS A 213 31.20 -2.77 15.42
C LYS A 213 30.75 -2.03 14.17
N THR A 214 29.74 -1.18 14.29
CA THR A 214 29.24 -0.34 13.19
C THR A 214 29.35 1.11 13.56
N GLN A 215 30.03 1.89 12.72
CA GLN A 215 30.16 3.34 12.85
C GLN A 215 29.53 4.02 11.65
N ASN A 216 28.68 5.01 11.87
CA ASN A 216 27.97 5.72 10.81
C ASN A 216 28.50 7.16 10.69
N ASN A 217 28.87 7.56 9.50
CA ASN A 217 29.04 8.95 9.11
C ASN A 217 27.82 9.42 8.28
N LYS A 218 27.72 10.74 7.97
CA LYS A 218 26.56 11.31 7.26
C LYS A 218 26.14 10.56 5.99
N LYS A 219 27.07 9.95 5.24
CA LYS A 219 26.78 9.24 3.99
C LYS A 219 27.27 7.79 3.94
N LYS A 220 28.16 7.39 4.83
CA LYS A 220 28.84 6.09 4.80
C LYS A 220 28.72 5.37 6.15
N GLN A 221 28.76 4.05 6.11
CA GLN A 221 28.84 3.16 7.26
C GLN A 221 30.13 2.37 7.17
N PHE A 222 30.79 2.19 8.31
CA PHE A 222 31.95 1.33 8.49
C PHE A 222 31.54 0.15 9.37
N ILE A 223 31.78 -1.06 8.90
CA ILE A 223 31.52 -2.30 9.63
C ILE A 223 32.87 -2.97 9.88
N LYS A 224 33.23 -3.13 11.17
CA LYS A 224 34.45 -3.81 11.60
C LYS A 224 34.07 -5.17 12.18
N ILE A 225 34.75 -6.22 11.71
CA ILE A 225 34.44 -7.61 12.02
C ILE A 225 35.75 -8.35 12.31
N LEU A 226 35.87 -8.89 13.53
CA LEU A 226 36.94 -9.83 13.84
C LEU A 226 36.52 -11.24 13.41
N GLY A 227 37.33 -11.89 12.59
CA GLY A 227 37.00 -13.20 12.04
C GLY A 227 37.18 -14.36 13.01
N LYS A 228 36.71 -15.55 12.62
CA LYS A 228 36.89 -16.84 13.34
C LYS A 228 36.42 -16.88 14.81
N GLN A 229 35.43 -16.11 15.19
CA GLN A 229 34.80 -16.13 16.52
C GLN A 229 33.68 -17.17 16.58
N PHE A 230 33.32 -17.55 17.79
CA PHE A 230 32.17 -18.42 18.05
C PHE A 230 30.85 -17.67 17.86
N LEU A 231 29.90 -18.29 17.14
CA LEU A 231 28.56 -17.83 17.00
C LEU A 231 27.62 -18.68 17.84
N LYS A 232 26.84 -18.05 18.74
CA LYS A 232 25.85 -18.75 19.59
C LYS A 232 24.70 -19.29 18.74
N PRO A 233 24.12 -20.46 19.08
CA PRO A 233 22.96 -20.99 18.38
C PRO A 233 21.69 -20.19 18.69
N PHE A 234 20.69 -20.28 17.80
CA PHE A 234 19.36 -19.79 18.09
C PHE A 234 18.65 -20.67 19.10
N LYS A 235 18.22 -20.13 20.25
CA LYS A 235 17.51 -20.91 21.27
C LYS A 235 16.08 -21.26 20.86
N ASP A 236 15.27 -20.25 20.50
CA ASP A 236 13.89 -20.43 20.03
C ASP A 236 13.48 -19.22 19.18
N TYR A 237 14.00 -19.18 17.95
CA TYR A 237 13.80 -18.05 17.06
C TYR A 237 12.58 -18.23 16.16
N LYS A 238 11.48 -17.58 16.49
CA LYS A 238 10.32 -17.47 15.60
C LYS A 238 10.53 -16.31 14.62
N ILE A 239 10.80 -16.63 13.37
CA ILE A 239 11.05 -15.60 12.34
C ILE A 239 9.82 -14.74 12.13
N PRO A 240 9.95 -13.38 12.18
CA PRO A 240 8.83 -12.46 11.98
C PRO A 240 8.20 -12.58 10.60
N SER A 241 6.95 -12.10 10.46
CA SER A 241 6.24 -11.97 9.20
C SER A 241 6.99 -11.05 8.23
N ASP A 242 6.94 -11.39 6.93
CA ASP A 242 7.64 -10.66 5.88
C ASP A 242 6.98 -9.31 5.60
N ILE A 243 7.75 -8.22 5.75
CA ILE A 243 7.29 -6.85 5.50
C ILE A 243 6.96 -6.61 4.02
N SER A 244 7.69 -7.25 3.09
CA SER A 244 7.44 -7.12 1.65
C SER A 244 6.13 -7.80 1.25
N SER A 245 5.81 -8.95 1.86
CA SER A 245 4.51 -9.62 1.70
C SER A 245 3.38 -8.79 2.30
N SER A 246 3.63 -8.13 3.43
CA SER A 246 2.68 -7.20 4.07
C SER A 246 2.29 -6.03 3.15
N ALA A 247 3.20 -5.58 2.28
CA ALA A 247 2.99 -4.44 1.40
C ALA A 247 1.77 -4.61 0.48
N PHE A 248 1.51 -5.81 -0.03
CA PHE A 248 0.38 -6.08 -0.91
C PHE A 248 -0.96 -5.98 -0.17
N LEU A 249 -1.05 -6.57 1.03
CA LEU A 249 -2.25 -6.50 1.87
C LEU A 249 -2.51 -5.08 2.36
N ILE A 250 -1.46 -4.36 2.77
CA ILE A 250 -1.55 -2.96 3.16
C ILE A 250 -2.08 -2.12 2.00
N SER A 251 -1.58 -2.35 0.77
CA SER A 251 -2.03 -1.64 -0.42
C SER A 251 -3.51 -1.88 -0.71
N ILE A 252 -3.99 -3.13 -0.63
CA ILE A 252 -5.42 -3.42 -0.75
C ILE A 252 -6.20 -2.68 0.35
N ALA A 253 -5.76 -2.76 1.60
CA ALA A 253 -6.48 -2.17 2.73
C ALA A 253 -6.59 -0.64 2.64
N ILE A 254 -5.51 0.06 2.27
CA ILE A 254 -5.54 1.54 2.17
C ILE A 254 -6.32 2.04 0.95
N LEU A 255 -6.43 1.23 -0.11
CA LEU A 255 -7.11 1.59 -1.35
C LEU A 255 -8.58 1.16 -1.38
N THR A 256 -8.96 0.12 -0.64
CA THR A 256 -10.33 -0.41 -0.67
C THR A 256 -11.13 0.04 0.55
N ARG A 257 -12.25 0.68 0.27
CA ARG A 257 -13.18 1.18 1.27
C ARG A 257 -13.75 0.05 2.14
N GLY A 258 -13.83 0.32 3.46
CA GLY A 258 -14.32 -0.65 4.45
C GLY A 258 -13.24 -1.63 4.94
N SER A 259 -12.05 -1.62 4.34
CA SER A 259 -10.95 -2.48 4.78
C SER A 259 -10.29 -1.98 6.06
N ASN A 260 -9.99 -2.91 6.95
CA ASN A 260 -9.22 -2.69 8.18
C ASN A 260 -8.53 -3.99 8.60
N ILE A 261 -7.20 -4.06 8.47
CA ILE A 261 -6.43 -5.26 8.76
C ILE A 261 -5.39 -5.01 9.84
N ARG A 262 -5.08 -6.08 10.58
CA ARG A 262 -3.94 -6.15 11.50
C ARG A 262 -3.01 -7.28 11.05
N ILE A 263 -1.80 -6.94 10.63
CA ILE A 263 -0.75 -7.91 10.30
C ILE A 263 0.14 -8.05 11.51
N LYS A 264 0.20 -9.26 12.07
CA LYS A 264 0.90 -9.55 13.33
C LYS A 264 2.37 -9.87 13.11
N ASN A 265 3.18 -9.54 14.11
CA ASN A 265 4.58 -9.99 14.25
C ASN A 265 5.43 -9.69 13.00
N VAL A 266 5.34 -8.47 12.45
CA VAL A 266 6.08 -8.05 11.24
C VAL A 266 7.45 -7.51 11.61
N CYS A 267 8.48 -7.83 10.82
CA CYS A 267 9.79 -7.21 10.94
C CYS A 267 9.71 -5.71 10.57
N LEU A 268 9.96 -4.84 11.54
CA LEU A 268 9.88 -3.38 11.41
C LEU A 268 11.27 -2.73 11.29
N ASN A 269 12.26 -3.43 10.76
CA ASN A 269 13.61 -2.90 10.57
C ASN A 269 13.56 -1.52 9.89
N PRO A 270 14.17 -0.46 10.48
CA PRO A 270 14.12 0.93 9.96
C PRO A 270 14.57 1.07 8.52
N ASN A 271 15.48 0.19 8.05
CA ASN A 271 16.00 0.15 6.69
C ASN A 271 15.14 -0.72 5.74
N ARG A 272 14.04 -1.30 6.23
CA ARG A 272 13.08 -2.10 5.47
C ARG A 272 11.68 -1.50 5.41
N ILE A 273 11.30 -0.66 6.36
CA ILE A 273 9.97 -0.04 6.41
C ILE A 273 9.84 1.22 5.53
N GLY A 274 10.74 1.40 4.57
CA GLY A 274 10.71 2.55 3.64
C GLY A 274 9.36 2.71 2.95
N PHE A 275 8.77 1.60 2.48
CA PHE A 275 7.44 1.57 1.88
C PHE A 275 6.37 2.14 2.83
N ILE A 276 6.34 1.71 4.10
CA ILE A 276 5.38 2.21 5.09
C ILE A 276 5.60 3.71 5.36
N LYS A 277 6.86 4.13 5.49
CA LYS A 277 7.21 5.56 5.69
C LYS A 277 6.69 6.41 4.54
N ILE A 278 6.83 5.93 3.31
CA ILE A 278 6.33 6.59 2.11
C ILE A 278 4.80 6.64 2.11
N LEU A 279 4.11 5.53 2.35
CA LEU A 279 2.66 5.49 2.42
C LEU A 279 2.10 6.46 3.48
N LYS A 280 2.74 6.55 4.65
CA LYS A 280 2.37 7.53 5.68
C LYS A 280 2.53 8.97 5.19
N LYS A 281 3.62 9.30 4.47
CA LYS A 281 3.81 10.61 3.83
C LYS A 281 2.76 10.90 2.76
N MET A 282 2.30 9.87 2.05
CA MET A 282 1.19 9.97 1.10
C MET A 282 -0.18 10.16 1.78
N GLY A 283 -0.28 10.03 3.10
CA GLY A 283 -1.51 10.18 3.88
C GLY A 283 -2.25 8.88 4.18
N ALA A 284 -1.56 7.73 4.10
CA ALA A 284 -2.15 6.44 4.46
C ALA A 284 -2.38 6.29 5.97
N ASN A 285 -3.52 5.72 6.34
CA ASN A 285 -3.87 5.41 7.73
C ASN A 285 -3.22 4.09 8.15
N ILE A 286 -1.97 4.18 8.61
CA ILE A 286 -1.18 3.05 9.06
C ILE A 286 -0.61 3.33 10.45
N LYS A 287 -0.80 2.37 11.38
CA LYS A 287 -0.30 2.45 12.76
C LYS A 287 0.52 1.21 13.10
N PHE A 288 1.50 1.37 13.99
CA PHE A 288 2.23 0.26 14.61
C PHE A 288 1.69 0.02 16.02
N LYS A 289 1.60 -1.26 16.42
CA LYS A 289 1.28 -1.68 17.79
C LYS A 289 2.21 -2.80 18.22
N ASN A 290 2.31 -3.02 19.54
CA ASN A 290 3.09 -4.13 20.15
C ASN A 290 4.54 -4.22 19.64
N VAL A 291 5.18 -3.05 19.45
CA VAL A 291 6.57 -2.99 18.99
C VAL A 291 7.51 -3.40 20.11
N LYS A 292 8.41 -4.37 19.82
CA LYS A 292 9.44 -4.86 20.73
C LYS A 292 10.72 -5.22 19.99
N GLN A 293 11.82 -5.29 20.70
CA GLN A 293 13.08 -5.84 20.16
C GLN A 293 13.06 -7.37 20.27
N TYR A 294 13.41 -8.04 19.16
CA TYR A 294 13.41 -9.49 19.11
C TYR A 294 14.52 -9.98 18.17
N TYR A 295 15.52 -10.66 18.69
CA TYR A 295 16.72 -11.11 17.96
C TYR A 295 17.41 -9.97 17.18
N GLY A 296 17.58 -8.80 17.84
CA GLY A 296 18.22 -7.61 17.26
C GLY A 296 17.37 -6.83 16.27
N GLU A 297 16.16 -7.30 15.94
CA GLU A 297 15.23 -6.62 15.04
C GLU A 297 14.05 -6.02 15.80
N PRO A 298 13.58 -4.82 15.46
CA PRO A 298 12.29 -4.34 15.92
C PRO A 298 11.18 -5.13 15.23
N VAL A 299 10.25 -5.65 16.00
CA VAL A 299 9.12 -6.46 15.54
C VAL A 299 7.83 -5.93 16.16
N GLY A 300 6.75 -5.90 15.38
CA GLY A 300 5.45 -5.42 15.86
C GLY A 300 4.31 -5.71 14.91
N ASP A 301 3.14 -5.20 15.24
CA ASP A 301 1.95 -5.34 14.41
C ASP A 301 1.74 -4.09 13.57
N ILE A 302 1.29 -4.27 12.33
CA ILE A 302 0.89 -3.20 11.42
C ILE A 302 -0.63 -3.21 11.31
N ILE A 303 -1.26 -2.07 11.61
CA ILE A 303 -2.69 -1.85 11.37
C ILE A 303 -2.82 -0.91 10.18
N ALA A 304 -3.54 -1.33 9.14
CA ALA A 304 -3.78 -0.53 7.95
C ALA A 304 -5.28 -0.48 7.63
N SER A 305 -5.79 0.70 7.33
CA SER A 305 -7.20 0.91 6.99
C SER A 305 -7.37 1.87 5.82
N PHE A 306 -8.56 1.85 5.21
CA PHE A 306 -8.90 2.68 4.06
C PHE A 306 -8.48 4.14 4.21
N SER A 307 -7.85 4.68 3.16
CA SER A 307 -7.21 5.99 3.14
C SER A 307 -7.69 6.82 1.94
N PRO A 308 -8.82 7.54 2.05
CA PRO A 308 -9.49 8.19 0.90
C PRO A 308 -8.73 9.38 0.30
N ASN A 309 -7.70 9.87 0.98
CA ASN A 309 -7.04 11.13 0.67
C ASN A 309 -5.55 10.99 0.33
N LEU A 310 -5.16 9.87 -0.28
CA LEU A 310 -3.78 9.66 -0.68
C LEU A 310 -3.31 10.73 -1.67
N LYS A 311 -2.10 11.26 -1.42
CA LYS A 311 -1.42 12.25 -2.28
C LYS A 311 -0.26 11.57 -2.99
N GLY A 312 0.07 12.07 -4.18
CA GLY A 312 1.29 11.67 -4.88
C GLY A 312 2.56 12.10 -4.13
N ILE A 313 3.68 11.52 -4.50
CA ILE A 313 4.96 11.71 -3.82
C ILE A 313 6.12 11.76 -4.82
N ILE A 314 7.19 12.47 -4.46
CA ILE A 314 8.49 12.41 -5.15
C ILE A 314 9.42 11.51 -4.36
N ILE A 315 9.82 10.39 -4.97
CA ILE A 315 10.79 9.43 -4.40
C ILE A 315 12.19 9.84 -4.85
N LYS A 316 13.05 10.10 -3.88
CA LYS A 316 14.46 10.43 -4.12
C LYS A 316 15.30 9.18 -4.34
N PRO A 317 16.46 9.28 -5.05
CA PRO A 317 17.33 8.12 -5.33
C PRO A 317 17.81 7.36 -4.08
N ASP A 318 18.09 8.08 -2.98
CA ASP A 318 18.54 7.50 -1.71
C ASP A 318 17.47 6.66 -0.99
N GLN A 319 16.20 6.86 -1.31
CA GLN A 319 15.08 6.10 -0.74
C GLN A 319 14.85 4.76 -1.45
N ILE A 320 15.31 4.62 -2.71
CA ILE A 320 15.03 3.43 -3.55
C ILE A 320 15.52 2.14 -2.91
N ALA A 321 16.72 2.14 -2.31
CA ALA A 321 17.28 0.94 -1.69
C ALA A 321 16.38 0.36 -0.59
N SER A 322 15.66 1.20 0.16
CA SER A 322 14.76 0.79 1.25
C SER A 322 13.42 0.23 0.77
N ILE A 323 13.04 0.50 -0.50
CA ILE A 323 11.74 0.13 -1.09
C ILE A 323 11.86 -0.69 -2.37
N ILE A 324 13.05 -1.06 -2.76
CA ILE A 324 13.35 -1.63 -4.10
C ILE A 324 12.42 -2.81 -4.48
N ASP A 325 12.02 -3.59 -3.48
CA ASP A 325 11.16 -4.74 -3.66
C ASP A 325 9.66 -4.38 -3.67
N GLU A 326 9.29 -3.24 -3.12
CA GLU A 326 7.91 -2.74 -3.01
C GLU A 326 7.57 -1.70 -4.10
N VAL A 327 8.55 -1.29 -4.92
CA VAL A 327 8.31 -0.33 -6.03
C VAL A 327 7.16 -0.77 -6.94
N PRO A 328 7.02 -2.05 -7.36
CA PRO A 328 5.90 -2.46 -8.21
C PRO A 328 4.53 -2.14 -7.61
N VAL A 329 4.30 -2.48 -6.35
CA VAL A 329 3.01 -2.20 -5.71
C VAL A 329 2.84 -0.72 -5.33
N LEU A 330 3.93 0.01 -5.09
CA LEU A 330 3.87 1.46 -4.85
C LEU A 330 3.48 2.24 -6.12
N LEU A 331 3.94 1.79 -7.29
CA LEU A 331 3.48 2.32 -8.58
C LEU A 331 1.95 2.14 -8.72
N VAL A 332 1.43 0.96 -8.36
CA VAL A 332 -0.03 0.72 -8.34
C VAL A 332 -0.74 1.67 -7.38
N VAL A 333 -0.25 1.84 -6.14
CA VAL A 333 -0.85 2.78 -5.17
C VAL A 333 -0.86 4.21 -5.73
N SER A 334 0.21 4.61 -6.43
CA SER A 334 0.35 5.96 -6.99
C SER A 334 -0.73 6.28 -8.05
N MET A 335 -1.28 5.28 -8.75
CA MET A 335 -2.37 5.46 -9.71
C MET A 335 -3.66 5.99 -9.04
N PHE A 336 -3.86 5.70 -7.77
CA PHE A 336 -5.05 6.10 -7.00
C PHE A 336 -4.87 7.39 -6.20
N CYS A 337 -3.71 8.03 -6.27
CA CYS A 337 -3.40 9.27 -5.57
C CYS A 337 -4.04 10.49 -6.23
N LYS A 338 -4.23 11.57 -5.45
CA LYS A 338 -4.83 12.83 -5.94
C LYS A 338 -3.92 13.66 -6.81
N SER A 339 -2.62 13.42 -6.73
CA SER A 339 -1.60 14.20 -7.42
C SER A 339 -0.50 13.29 -7.99
N LYS A 340 0.32 13.86 -8.84
CA LYS A 340 1.45 13.24 -9.53
C LYS A 340 2.45 12.64 -8.56
N SER A 341 2.94 11.43 -8.88
CA SER A 341 4.07 10.76 -8.21
C SER A 341 5.25 10.65 -9.17
N LYS A 342 6.47 10.88 -8.67
CA LYS A 342 7.71 10.78 -9.44
C LYS A 342 8.69 9.84 -8.73
N PHE A 343 9.23 8.88 -9.47
CA PHE A 343 10.20 7.89 -9.01
C PHE A 343 11.51 8.11 -9.75
N ASN A 344 12.57 8.49 -9.04
CA ASN A 344 13.86 8.81 -9.64
C ASN A 344 14.85 7.66 -9.47
N ASN A 345 15.66 7.40 -10.53
CA ASN A 345 16.77 6.44 -10.53
C ASN A 345 16.37 5.01 -10.16
N LEU A 346 15.48 4.41 -10.96
CA LEU A 346 15.04 3.03 -10.82
C LEU A 346 15.96 2.01 -11.53
N SER A 347 17.19 2.37 -11.88
CA SER A 347 18.13 1.57 -12.67
C SER A 347 18.36 0.15 -12.11
N GLU A 348 18.42 -0.02 -10.78
CA GLU A 348 18.61 -1.33 -10.14
C GLU A 348 17.43 -2.31 -10.34
N LEU A 349 16.25 -1.82 -10.74
CA LEU A 349 15.10 -2.68 -11.08
C LEU A 349 15.32 -3.50 -12.35
N LYS A 350 16.22 -3.07 -13.24
CA LYS A 350 16.57 -3.79 -14.47
C LYS A 350 17.26 -5.13 -14.21
N PHE A 351 17.89 -5.28 -13.04
CA PHE A 351 18.71 -6.44 -12.67
C PHE A 351 18.04 -7.36 -11.66
N LYS A 352 16.71 -7.33 -11.57
CA LYS A 352 15.91 -8.22 -10.71
C LYS A 352 15.52 -9.51 -11.45
N GLU A 353 14.47 -10.18 -11.01
CA GLU A 353 13.92 -11.39 -11.62
C GLU A 353 13.48 -11.18 -13.07
N SER A 354 13.03 -9.97 -13.36
CA SER A 354 12.76 -9.41 -14.69
C SER A 354 13.32 -7.99 -14.77
N ASP A 355 13.32 -7.35 -15.93
CA ASP A 355 13.44 -5.89 -16.02
C ASP A 355 12.15 -5.26 -15.51
N ARG A 356 12.05 -5.15 -14.15
CA ARG A 356 10.85 -4.62 -13.49
C ARG A 356 10.49 -3.22 -13.94
N LEU A 357 11.48 -2.41 -14.31
CA LEU A 357 11.26 -1.03 -14.77
C LEU A 357 10.49 -1.03 -16.09
N LYS A 358 10.96 -1.79 -17.08
CA LYS A 358 10.33 -1.94 -18.39
C LYS A 358 8.95 -2.57 -18.26
N VAL A 359 8.89 -3.72 -17.59
CA VAL A 359 7.66 -4.53 -17.47
C VAL A 359 6.54 -3.79 -16.73
N MET A 360 6.87 -3.08 -15.64
CA MET A 360 5.86 -2.27 -14.92
C MET A 360 5.37 -1.11 -15.77
N TYR A 361 6.26 -0.40 -16.47
CA TYR A 361 5.86 0.70 -17.35
C TYR A 361 4.89 0.23 -18.44
N GLU A 362 5.25 -0.81 -19.18
CA GLU A 362 4.47 -1.32 -20.32
C GLU A 362 3.10 -1.85 -19.87
N ASN A 363 3.08 -2.69 -18.82
CA ASN A 363 1.84 -3.29 -18.36
C ASN A 363 0.91 -2.30 -17.60
N LEU A 364 1.45 -1.33 -16.87
CA LEU A 364 0.62 -0.27 -16.30
C LEU A 364 0.00 0.61 -17.39
N LYS A 365 0.75 0.92 -18.45
CA LYS A 365 0.23 1.64 -19.62
C LYS A 365 -0.86 0.85 -20.32
N LEU A 366 -0.67 -0.47 -20.52
CA LEU A 366 -1.67 -1.40 -21.04
C LEU A 366 -2.94 -1.42 -20.18
N CYS A 367 -2.80 -1.30 -18.87
CA CYS A 367 -3.93 -1.19 -17.94
C CYS A 367 -4.58 0.20 -17.94
N GLY A 368 -4.13 1.16 -18.73
CA GLY A 368 -4.70 2.51 -18.82
C GLY A 368 -4.13 3.51 -17.83
N ALA A 369 -2.97 3.22 -17.22
CA ALA A 369 -2.30 4.19 -16.36
C ALA A 369 -1.78 5.39 -17.17
N ASN A 370 -1.95 6.61 -16.64
CA ASN A 370 -1.26 7.78 -17.16
C ASN A 370 0.16 7.81 -16.59
N ILE A 371 1.04 7.07 -17.25
CA ILE A 371 2.42 6.87 -16.85
C ILE A 371 3.37 7.31 -17.98
N THR A 372 4.43 8.03 -17.61
CA THR A 372 5.52 8.39 -18.52
C THR A 372 6.84 7.88 -17.97
N ARG A 373 7.76 7.54 -18.88
CA ARG A 373 9.11 7.07 -18.58
C ARG A 373 10.14 8.02 -19.20
N ASP A 374 11.10 8.41 -18.39
CA ASP A 374 12.28 9.15 -18.83
C ASP A 374 13.52 8.39 -18.30
N LYS A 375 14.23 7.69 -19.21
CA LYS A 375 15.38 6.79 -18.87
C LYS A 375 15.03 5.83 -17.73
N ASP A 376 15.54 6.10 -16.52
CA ASP A 376 15.34 5.30 -15.32
C ASP A 376 14.35 5.93 -14.33
N ASN A 377 13.63 6.94 -14.77
CA ASN A 377 12.60 7.61 -13.98
C ASN A 377 11.19 7.23 -14.47
N LEU A 378 10.24 7.13 -13.54
CA LEU A 378 8.83 6.95 -13.85
C LEU A 378 8.01 8.07 -13.21
N ILE A 379 7.02 8.54 -13.95
CA ILE A 379 6.07 9.54 -13.49
C ILE A 379 4.67 8.98 -13.67
N ILE A 380 3.87 8.98 -12.61
CA ILE A 380 2.48 8.56 -12.63
C ILE A 380 1.61 9.75 -12.26
N ASN A 381 0.69 10.13 -13.15
CA ASN A 381 -0.38 11.04 -12.86
C ASN A 381 -1.54 10.24 -12.25
N GLY A 382 -1.81 10.45 -10.97
CA GLY A 382 -2.88 9.74 -10.28
C GLY A 382 -4.27 10.18 -10.73
N ARG A 383 -5.30 9.32 -10.49
CA ARG A 383 -6.71 9.55 -10.80
C ARG A 383 -6.98 9.90 -12.24
N ASN A 384 -6.59 9.02 -13.13
CA ASN A 384 -6.97 9.11 -14.53
C ASN A 384 -8.43 8.66 -14.69
N GLU A 385 -9.28 9.52 -15.26
CA GLU A 385 -10.70 9.23 -15.56
C GLU A 385 -10.84 8.14 -16.63
N ASN A 386 -9.80 7.89 -17.43
CA ASN A 386 -9.76 6.93 -18.54
C ASN A 386 -9.39 5.49 -18.14
N PHE A 387 -9.49 5.14 -16.85
CA PHE A 387 -9.14 3.82 -16.33
C PHE A 387 -10.11 2.70 -16.75
N TYR A 388 -11.11 2.99 -17.53
CA TYR A 388 -12.16 2.05 -17.96
C TYR A 388 -12.01 1.71 -19.44
N SER A 389 -11.61 0.48 -19.75
CA SER A 389 -11.75 -0.11 -21.08
C SER A 389 -12.49 -1.44 -20.95
N ASP A 390 -13.30 -1.78 -21.96
CA ASP A 390 -14.10 -3.02 -21.99
C ASP A 390 -13.24 -4.28 -22.18
N GLN A 391 -12.00 -4.12 -22.63
CA GLN A 391 -11.07 -5.23 -22.82
C GLN A 391 -10.33 -5.60 -21.52
N ILE A 392 -10.21 -6.90 -21.27
CA ILE A 392 -9.44 -7.46 -20.16
C ILE A 392 -7.96 -7.49 -20.57
N PRO A 393 -7.08 -6.62 -20.04
CA PRO A 393 -5.67 -6.65 -20.35
C PRO A 393 -5.02 -7.92 -19.77
N ILE A 394 -4.11 -8.50 -20.55
CA ILE A 394 -3.29 -9.64 -20.15
C ILE A 394 -1.90 -9.13 -19.84
N ILE A 395 -1.42 -9.40 -18.63
CA ILE A 395 -0.07 -8.98 -18.22
C ILE A 395 0.98 -9.82 -18.97
N LYS A 396 1.89 -9.11 -19.66
CA LYS A 396 2.90 -9.68 -20.57
C LYS A 396 4.31 -9.58 -19.99
N ASP A 397 5.18 -10.45 -20.45
CA ASP A 397 6.65 -10.39 -20.35
C ASP A 397 7.24 -10.22 -18.94
N PHE A 398 6.49 -10.57 -17.89
CA PHE A 398 6.95 -10.41 -16.51
C PHE A 398 7.84 -11.56 -16.01
N ASN A 399 8.17 -12.52 -16.89
CA ASN A 399 9.13 -13.61 -16.64
C ASN A 399 8.93 -14.31 -15.28
N LYS A 400 7.67 -14.61 -14.92
CA LYS A 400 7.28 -15.21 -13.64
C LYS A 400 7.74 -14.41 -12.41
N ASP A 401 7.93 -13.10 -12.54
CA ASP A 401 8.29 -12.24 -11.41
C ASP A 401 7.10 -12.12 -10.44
N HIS A 402 7.27 -12.75 -9.28
CA HIS A 402 6.22 -12.85 -8.26
C HIS A 402 5.75 -11.49 -7.74
N ARG A 403 6.61 -10.46 -7.71
CA ARG A 403 6.25 -9.11 -7.22
C ARG A 403 5.41 -8.35 -8.22
N ILE A 404 5.66 -8.55 -9.51
CA ILE A 404 4.83 -7.99 -10.57
C ILE A 404 3.46 -8.66 -10.56
N ALA A 405 3.42 -10.01 -10.50
CA ALA A 405 2.16 -10.75 -10.44
C ALA A 405 1.27 -10.28 -9.27
N MET A 406 1.83 -10.15 -8.06
CA MET A 406 1.10 -9.66 -6.89
C MET A 406 0.71 -8.17 -7.00
N ALA A 407 1.53 -7.31 -7.62
CA ALA A 407 1.18 -5.91 -7.82
C ALA A 407 -0.03 -5.75 -8.75
N PHE A 408 -0.08 -6.52 -9.85
CA PHE A 408 -1.24 -6.52 -10.75
C PHE A 408 -2.48 -7.21 -10.14
N TYR A 409 -2.27 -8.18 -9.24
CA TYR A 409 -3.36 -8.69 -8.41
C TYR A 409 -3.97 -7.57 -7.57
N VAL A 410 -3.14 -6.79 -6.88
CA VAL A 410 -3.61 -5.61 -6.11
C VAL A 410 -4.36 -4.65 -7.03
N LEU A 411 -3.80 -4.30 -8.20
CA LEU A 411 -4.44 -3.40 -9.15
C LEU A 411 -5.83 -3.88 -9.55
N SER A 412 -5.98 -5.15 -9.92
CA SER A 412 -7.28 -5.75 -10.26
C SER A 412 -8.24 -5.72 -9.08
N SER A 413 -7.75 -6.07 -7.88
CA SER A 413 -8.56 -6.17 -6.66
C SER A 413 -9.10 -4.83 -6.17
N VAL A 414 -8.39 -3.71 -6.38
CA VAL A 414 -8.78 -2.38 -5.89
C VAL A 414 -9.44 -1.52 -6.95
N SER A 415 -9.35 -1.91 -8.22
CA SER A 415 -9.98 -1.24 -9.36
C SER A 415 -11.21 -2.01 -9.82
N ARG A 416 -12.05 -1.35 -10.62
CA ARG A 416 -13.17 -2.04 -11.30
C ARG A 416 -12.72 -2.76 -12.58
N LYS A 417 -11.41 -2.79 -12.87
CA LYS A 417 -10.85 -3.40 -14.07
C LYS A 417 -10.44 -4.83 -13.80
N ARG A 418 -10.97 -5.76 -14.57
CA ARG A 418 -10.52 -7.15 -14.59
C ARG A 418 -9.18 -7.22 -15.32
N ILE A 419 -8.19 -7.90 -14.73
CA ILE A 419 -6.84 -8.05 -15.28
C ILE A 419 -6.51 -9.54 -15.28
N GLN A 420 -6.07 -10.08 -16.41
CA GLN A 420 -5.62 -11.47 -16.48
C GLN A 420 -4.12 -11.56 -16.21
N ILE A 421 -3.76 -12.38 -15.23
CA ILE A 421 -2.38 -12.66 -14.85
C ILE A 421 -2.10 -14.14 -15.13
N ASN A 422 -1.14 -14.40 -16.03
CA ASN A 422 -0.69 -15.76 -16.31
C ASN A 422 0.39 -16.16 -15.28
N ASP A 423 0.65 -17.48 -15.15
CA ASP A 423 1.70 -18.02 -14.29
C ASP A 423 1.71 -17.50 -12.83
N PHE A 424 0.54 -17.23 -12.24
CA PHE A 424 0.41 -16.69 -10.89
C PHE A 424 1.04 -17.56 -9.80
N LYS A 425 1.29 -18.85 -10.07
CA LYS A 425 2.02 -19.76 -9.16
C LYS A 425 3.41 -19.28 -8.79
N CYS A 426 4.01 -18.39 -9.57
CA CYS A 426 5.30 -17.77 -9.25
C CYS A 426 5.32 -17.05 -7.90
N THR A 427 4.16 -16.67 -7.34
CA THR A 427 4.06 -16.06 -6.01
C THR A 427 4.56 -16.97 -4.88
N ASN A 428 4.60 -18.28 -5.08
CA ASN A 428 5.11 -19.26 -4.11
C ASN A 428 6.60 -19.06 -3.77
N VAL A 429 7.34 -18.38 -4.62
CA VAL A 429 8.76 -18.04 -4.37
C VAL A 429 8.93 -17.22 -3.09
N SER A 430 8.00 -16.31 -2.79
CA SER A 430 8.11 -15.43 -1.62
C SER A 430 6.85 -15.38 -0.74
N PHE A 431 5.67 -15.71 -1.28
CA PHE A 431 4.41 -15.68 -0.53
C PHE A 431 3.50 -16.87 -0.92
N PRO A 432 3.83 -18.09 -0.47
CA PRO A 432 3.17 -19.33 -0.92
C PRO A 432 1.66 -19.34 -0.74
N ASN A 433 1.14 -18.71 0.30
CA ASN A 433 -0.30 -18.70 0.62
C ASN A 433 -0.98 -17.36 0.31
N PHE A 434 -0.48 -16.60 -0.67
CA PHE A 434 -1.01 -15.28 -1.02
C PHE A 434 -2.54 -15.28 -1.21
N LEU A 435 -3.05 -16.11 -2.12
CA LEU A 435 -4.50 -16.19 -2.40
C LEU A 435 -5.31 -16.68 -1.18
N LYS A 436 -4.81 -17.71 -0.48
CA LYS A 436 -5.45 -18.22 0.74
C LYS A 436 -5.54 -17.13 1.81
N THR A 437 -4.47 -16.37 2.00
CA THR A 437 -4.42 -15.27 2.96
C THR A 437 -5.44 -14.18 2.64
N ILE A 438 -5.52 -13.77 1.37
CA ILE A 438 -6.51 -12.77 0.94
C ILE A 438 -7.93 -13.31 1.11
N ASN A 439 -8.20 -14.55 0.70
CA ASN A 439 -9.52 -15.16 0.82
C ASN A 439 -9.99 -15.26 2.27
N ASN A 440 -9.09 -15.57 3.21
CA ASN A 440 -9.41 -15.60 4.64
C ASN A 440 -9.70 -14.21 5.22
N LEU A 441 -9.14 -13.16 4.63
CA LEU A 441 -9.37 -11.77 5.04
C LEU A 441 -10.53 -11.12 4.29
N LYS A 442 -10.98 -11.71 3.15
CA LYS A 442 -12.16 -11.19 2.47
C LYS A 442 -13.34 -11.19 3.44
N SER A 443 -13.82 -10.02 3.75
CA SER A 443 -15.10 -9.90 4.43
C SER A 443 -16.20 -9.91 3.37
N LYS A 444 -17.37 -10.47 3.72
CA LYS A 444 -18.60 -10.15 2.98
C LYS A 444 -18.65 -8.62 2.96
N LYS A 445 -18.68 -8.01 1.76
CA LYS A 445 -18.75 -6.55 1.62
C LYS A 445 -19.77 -6.04 2.62
N PHE A 446 -19.35 -5.22 3.58
CA PHE A 446 -20.31 -4.45 4.33
C PHE A 446 -20.98 -3.57 3.27
N LYS A 447 -22.22 -3.90 2.93
CA LYS A 447 -22.99 -3.27 1.83
C LYS A 447 -23.26 -1.81 2.14
N LYS A 448 -22.21 -0.98 2.25
CA LYS A 448 -22.36 0.45 2.40
C LYS A 448 -22.55 1.09 1.03
N ILE A 449 -23.77 1.45 0.73
CA ILE A 449 -24.10 2.20 -0.48
C ILE A 449 -24.04 3.68 -0.19
N ILE A 450 -23.27 4.44 -0.94
CA ILE A 450 -23.23 5.89 -0.88
C ILE A 450 -23.92 6.47 -2.11
N VAL A 451 -24.96 7.24 -1.86
CA VAL A 451 -25.70 8.00 -2.86
C VAL A 451 -25.27 9.46 -2.77
N ALA A 452 -24.55 9.94 -3.78
CA ALA A 452 -24.18 11.33 -3.96
C ALA A 452 -25.27 12.07 -4.73
N CYS A 453 -25.76 13.19 -4.21
CA CYS A 453 -26.87 13.91 -4.82
C CYS A 453 -26.62 15.41 -4.88
N ASP A 454 -26.57 15.96 -6.09
CA ASP A 454 -26.52 17.40 -6.36
C ASP A 454 -27.87 17.91 -6.89
N GLY A 455 -28.07 19.20 -6.81
CA GLY A 455 -29.26 19.88 -7.35
C GLY A 455 -29.46 21.27 -6.78
N GLY A 456 -30.19 22.09 -7.54
CA GLY A 456 -30.49 23.47 -7.21
C GLY A 456 -31.40 23.64 -5.99
N VAL A 457 -31.74 24.90 -5.69
CA VAL A 457 -32.67 25.23 -4.61
C VAL A 457 -34.10 24.81 -4.99
N ALA A 458 -34.86 24.31 -4.03
CA ALA A 458 -36.26 23.89 -4.17
C ALA A 458 -36.53 22.82 -5.26
N THR A 459 -35.50 22.07 -5.72
CA THR A 459 -35.65 20.92 -6.61
C THR A 459 -36.30 19.71 -5.95
N GLY A 460 -36.49 19.74 -4.62
CA GLY A 460 -37.01 18.60 -3.82
C GLY A 460 -35.95 17.63 -3.33
N LYS A 461 -34.66 17.88 -3.60
CA LYS A 461 -33.53 17.03 -3.22
C LYS A 461 -33.57 16.60 -1.75
N THR A 462 -33.57 17.57 -0.83
CA THR A 462 -33.55 17.31 0.64
C THR A 462 -34.78 16.52 1.09
N SER A 463 -35.97 16.85 0.57
CA SER A 463 -37.21 16.15 0.88
C SER A 463 -37.19 14.69 0.42
N ILE A 464 -36.69 14.43 -0.79
CA ILE A 464 -36.53 13.08 -1.35
C ILE A 464 -35.55 12.27 -0.50
N LEU A 465 -34.35 12.81 -0.21
CA LEU A 465 -33.34 12.09 0.57
C LEU A 465 -33.78 11.83 2.01
N LYS A 466 -34.51 12.77 2.65
CA LYS A 466 -35.12 12.55 3.96
C LYS A 466 -36.19 11.45 3.94
N LYS A 467 -36.99 11.38 2.87
CA LYS A 467 -38.02 10.34 2.72
C LYS A 467 -37.39 8.97 2.48
N ILE A 468 -36.30 8.89 1.69
CA ILE A 468 -35.49 7.66 1.53
C ILE A 468 -34.90 7.25 2.89
N LYS A 469 -34.30 8.17 3.66
CA LYS A 469 -33.84 7.86 5.04
C LYS A 469 -34.94 7.26 5.89
N LYS A 470 -36.17 7.81 5.83
CA LYS A 470 -37.33 7.28 6.59
C LYS A 470 -37.72 5.87 6.14
N LEU A 471 -37.64 5.56 4.83
CA LEU A 471 -37.94 4.23 4.30
C LEU A 471 -36.95 3.17 4.78
N TYR A 472 -35.65 3.49 4.80
CA TYR A 472 -34.58 2.55 5.20
C TYR A 472 -34.26 2.62 6.71
N LYS A 473 -35.01 3.40 7.51
CA LYS A 473 -34.94 3.49 8.98
C LYS A 473 -33.49 3.63 9.53
N SER A 474 -33.12 2.73 10.44
CA SER A 474 -31.78 2.72 11.08
C SER A 474 -30.65 2.34 10.14
N SER A 475 -30.92 1.72 8.99
CA SER A 475 -29.92 1.35 8.00
C SER A 475 -29.40 2.56 7.20
N ALA A 476 -30.13 3.70 7.21
CA ALA A 476 -29.82 4.87 6.42
C ALA A 476 -29.50 6.13 7.25
N VAL A 477 -28.53 6.90 6.76
CA VAL A 477 -28.25 8.26 7.25
C VAL A 477 -28.32 9.25 6.10
N PHE A 478 -28.78 10.45 6.38
CA PHE A 478 -28.72 11.59 5.44
C PHE A 478 -27.75 12.64 5.97
N ILE A 479 -26.75 12.97 5.19
CA ILE A 479 -25.74 14.01 5.45
C ILE A 479 -25.97 15.15 4.48
N ASP A 480 -26.46 16.28 4.99
CA ASP A 480 -26.57 17.54 4.24
C ASP A 480 -25.24 18.31 4.38
N SER A 481 -24.49 18.41 3.29
CA SER A 481 -23.21 19.12 3.30
C SER A 481 -23.33 20.61 3.62
N GLY A 482 -24.51 21.18 3.40
CA GLY A 482 -24.82 22.57 3.73
C GLY A 482 -24.80 22.83 5.24
N LEU A 483 -25.14 21.83 6.08
CA LEU A 483 -25.13 21.98 7.53
C LEU A 483 -23.73 22.20 8.10
N LEU A 484 -22.68 21.72 7.44
CA LEU A 484 -21.29 21.97 7.84
C LEU A 484 -20.91 23.45 7.74
N TYR A 485 -21.33 24.11 6.66
CA TYR A 485 -21.14 25.55 6.51
C TYR A 485 -21.99 26.34 7.50
N ARG A 486 -23.21 25.87 7.80
CA ARG A 486 -24.08 26.46 8.80
C ARG A 486 -23.50 26.31 10.22
N TYR A 487 -22.85 25.19 10.52
CA TYR A 487 -22.15 25.00 11.79
C TYR A 487 -21.00 26.00 11.97
N LEU A 488 -20.20 26.23 10.95
CA LEU A 488 -19.14 27.26 10.97
C LEU A 488 -19.74 28.67 11.09
N THR A 489 -20.87 28.91 10.43
CA THR A 489 -21.58 30.19 10.52
C THR A 489 -22.09 30.45 11.93
N LEU A 490 -22.68 29.45 12.58
CA LEU A 490 -23.14 29.55 13.97
C LEU A 490 -21.95 29.78 14.92
N ALA A 491 -20.79 29.12 14.68
CA ALA A 491 -19.61 29.34 15.48
C ALA A 491 -19.06 30.78 15.31
N HIS A 492 -19.07 31.30 14.07
CA HIS A 492 -18.70 32.70 13.83
C HIS A 492 -19.64 33.68 14.54
N LEU A 493 -20.95 33.52 14.40
CA LEU A 493 -21.95 34.38 15.06
C LEU A 493 -21.83 34.35 16.58
N LYS A 494 -21.56 33.16 17.15
CA LYS A 494 -21.33 33.03 18.60
C LYS A 494 -20.04 33.68 19.09
N SER A 495 -19.02 33.85 18.22
CA SER A 495 -17.78 34.52 18.61
C SER A 495 -17.89 36.04 18.78
N GLY A 496 -19.01 36.65 18.39
CA GLY A 496 -19.25 38.10 18.47
C GLY A 496 -18.38 38.96 17.56
N LYS A 497 -17.47 38.35 16.76
CA LYS A 497 -16.52 39.08 15.96
C LYS A 497 -17.15 39.60 14.66
N LYS A 498 -17.00 40.90 14.34
CA LYS A 498 -17.48 41.51 13.10
C LYS A 498 -16.76 40.93 11.86
N LYS A 499 -15.45 40.68 11.93
CA LYS A 499 -14.63 40.08 10.83
C LYS A 499 -14.55 38.57 10.96
N ILE A 500 -14.61 37.86 9.80
CA ILE A 500 -14.52 36.39 9.75
C ILE A 500 -13.07 35.95 10.06
N ASN A 501 -12.87 35.27 11.19
CA ASN A 501 -11.59 34.69 11.57
C ASN A 501 -11.46 33.27 11.03
N ILE A 502 -10.77 33.11 9.90
CA ILE A 502 -10.61 31.82 9.20
C ILE A 502 -9.86 30.79 10.05
N LYS A 503 -8.80 31.21 10.80
CA LYS A 503 -8.02 30.30 11.67
C LYS A 503 -8.90 29.72 12.78
N TYR A 504 -9.73 30.55 13.43
CA TYR A 504 -10.69 30.09 14.44
C TYR A 504 -11.71 29.10 13.86
N LEU A 505 -12.29 29.39 12.69
CA LEU A 505 -13.26 28.49 12.05
C LEU A 505 -12.63 27.15 11.65
N ILE A 506 -11.40 27.13 11.17
CA ILE A 506 -10.68 25.89 10.86
C ILE A 506 -10.42 25.07 12.13
N LYS A 507 -10.04 25.71 13.26
CA LYS A 507 -9.85 25.02 14.55
C LYS A 507 -11.16 24.37 15.02
N THR A 508 -12.29 25.04 14.82
CA THR A 508 -13.62 24.55 15.21
C THR A 508 -14.03 23.28 14.42
N LEU A 509 -13.45 23.05 13.23
CA LEU A 509 -13.71 21.86 12.42
C LEU A 509 -13.32 20.56 13.12
N GLY A 510 -12.30 20.55 13.97
CA GLY A 510 -11.84 19.35 14.68
C GLY A 510 -12.87 18.74 15.62
N SER A 511 -13.87 19.50 16.02
CA SER A 511 -14.95 19.07 16.95
C SER A 511 -16.25 18.66 16.25
N ILE A 512 -16.32 18.66 14.91
CA ILE A 512 -17.54 18.33 14.16
C ILE A 512 -17.82 16.82 14.19
N ASN A 513 -19.06 16.48 14.54
CA ASN A 513 -19.63 15.14 14.39
C ASN A 513 -21.08 15.21 13.90
N ILE A 514 -21.68 14.07 13.53
CA ILE A 514 -23.05 14.01 12.97
C ILE A 514 -24.09 14.53 13.97
N ALA A 515 -23.92 14.28 15.28
CA ALA A 515 -24.84 14.74 16.30
C ALA A 515 -24.90 16.28 16.39
N LYS A 516 -23.76 16.95 16.31
CA LYS A 516 -23.71 18.43 16.32
C LYS A 516 -24.38 19.07 15.09
N LEU A 517 -24.49 18.34 13.99
CA LEU A 517 -25.20 18.80 12.77
C LEU A 517 -26.73 18.70 12.90
N GLN A 518 -27.25 18.09 13.95
CA GLN A 518 -28.70 18.01 14.22
C GLN A 518 -29.23 19.21 15.04
N ASN A 519 -28.35 20.13 15.43
CA ASN A 519 -28.75 21.30 16.26
C ASN A 519 -29.75 22.20 15.48
N PRO A 520 -30.96 22.47 16.04
CA PRO A 520 -31.97 23.29 15.38
C PRO A 520 -31.52 24.73 15.08
N LYS A 521 -30.63 25.30 15.91
CA LYS A 521 -30.07 26.67 15.71
C LYS A 521 -29.32 26.84 14.38
N LEU A 522 -28.89 25.74 13.73
CA LEU A 522 -28.29 25.77 12.42
C LEU A 522 -29.24 26.23 11.30
N ASN A 523 -30.55 26.15 11.53
CA ASN A 523 -31.59 26.55 10.59
C ASN A 523 -32.21 27.94 10.90
N SER A 524 -31.63 28.70 11.84
CA SER A 524 -32.09 30.06 12.16
C SER A 524 -31.93 31.01 10.96
N ASN A 525 -32.72 32.08 10.95
CA ASN A 525 -32.67 33.11 9.89
C ASN A 525 -31.30 33.80 9.86
N LEU A 526 -30.71 34.12 11.00
CA LEU A 526 -29.36 34.70 11.11
C LEU A 526 -28.31 33.83 10.45
N VAL A 527 -28.30 32.53 10.73
CA VAL A 527 -27.37 31.58 10.10
C VAL A 527 -27.64 31.45 8.59
N SER A 528 -28.91 31.43 8.19
CA SER A 528 -29.33 31.29 6.78
C SER A 528 -28.90 32.48 5.91
N ASN A 529 -28.94 33.69 6.46
CA ASN A 529 -28.54 34.91 5.78
C ASN A 529 -27.01 35.04 5.65
N PHE A 530 -26.27 34.54 6.63
CA PHE A 530 -24.79 34.69 6.66
C PHE A 530 -24.02 33.53 6.02
N VAL A 531 -24.58 32.33 5.93
CA VAL A 531 -23.90 31.12 5.49
C VAL A 531 -23.26 31.23 4.10
N SER A 532 -23.85 32.02 3.20
CA SER A 532 -23.32 32.22 1.85
C SER A 532 -21.95 32.93 1.85
N LYS A 533 -21.73 33.85 2.80
CA LYS A 533 -20.43 34.54 2.96
C LYS A 533 -19.32 33.56 3.33
N ILE A 534 -19.55 32.69 4.30
CA ILE A 534 -18.59 31.65 4.72
C ILE A 534 -18.38 30.58 3.66
N ALA A 535 -19.46 30.15 2.99
CA ALA A 535 -19.37 29.13 1.94
C ALA A 535 -18.64 29.59 0.65
N ARG A 536 -18.43 30.88 0.47
CA ARG A 536 -17.64 31.43 -0.66
C ARG A 536 -16.12 31.37 -0.40
N ILE A 537 -15.66 31.25 0.84
CA ILE A 537 -14.23 31.29 1.21
C ILE A 537 -13.52 30.00 0.76
N PRO A 538 -12.55 30.09 -0.19
CA PRO A 538 -11.89 28.88 -0.74
C PRO A 538 -11.12 28.09 0.30
N THR A 539 -10.45 28.77 1.25
CA THR A 539 -9.68 28.14 2.34
C THR A 539 -10.57 27.28 3.25
N ILE A 540 -11.76 27.77 3.59
CA ILE A 540 -12.74 27.01 4.40
C ILE A 540 -13.22 25.78 3.62
N ARG A 541 -13.52 25.89 2.32
CA ARG A 541 -13.90 24.76 1.48
C ARG A 541 -12.80 23.68 1.43
N LYS A 542 -11.56 24.11 1.28
CA LYS A 542 -10.40 23.22 1.25
C LYS A 542 -10.23 22.48 2.58
N ALA A 543 -10.41 23.15 3.69
CA ALA A 543 -10.34 22.56 5.04
C ALA A 543 -11.52 21.62 5.35
N LEU A 544 -12.74 21.94 4.88
CA LEU A 544 -13.92 21.09 5.07
C LEU A 544 -13.88 19.78 4.26
N LEU A 545 -13.26 19.75 3.11
CA LEU A 545 -13.29 18.59 2.22
C LEU A 545 -12.84 17.26 2.87
N PRO A 546 -11.71 17.19 3.58
CA PRO A 546 -11.31 15.96 4.29
C PRO A 546 -12.30 15.55 5.36
N ILE A 547 -12.89 16.50 6.09
CA ILE A 547 -13.84 16.25 7.16
C ILE A 547 -15.16 15.72 6.61
N GLN A 548 -15.67 16.32 5.53
CA GLN A 548 -16.86 15.82 4.82
C GLN A 548 -16.69 14.37 4.42
N ARG A 549 -15.54 14.02 3.84
CA ARG A 549 -15.23 12.65 3.44
C ARG A 549 -15.10 11.71 4.63
N GLN A 550 -14.45 12.17 5.70
CA GLN A 550 -14.34 11.38 6.94
C GLN A 550 -15.71 11.06 7.53
N LEU A 551 -16.61 12.04 7.63
CA LEU A 551 -17.98 11.83 8.13
C LEU A 551 -18.77 10.85 7.25
N ILE A 552 -18.62 10.91 5.93
CA ILE A 552 -19.31 10.02 4.99
C ILE A 552 -18.76 8.58 5.08
N PHE A 553 -17.44 8.43 5.06
CA PHE A 553 -16.81 7.11 4.98
C PHE A 553 -16.77 6.38 6.32
N ASN A 554 -16.64 7.09 7.45
CA ASN A 554 -16.63 6.48 8.78
C ASN A 554 -18.04 6.30 9.38
N CYS A 555 -19.07 6.69 8.63
CA CYS A 555 -20.45 6.52 9.07
C CYS A 555 -20.81 5.02 9.20
N PRO A 556 -21.40 4.55 10.30
CA PRO A 556 -21.69 3.12 10.51
C PRO A 556 -22.87 2.58 9.69
N HIS A 557 -23.68 3.44 9.06
CA HIS A 557 -24.90 3.04 8.35
C HIS A 557 -24.59 2.39 7.01
N SER A 558 -25.40 1.42 6.60
CA SER A 558 -25.27 0.68 5.33
C SER A 558 -25.67 1.52 4.11
N LEU A 559 -26.56 2.49 4.28
CA LEU A 559 -26.97 3.45 3.25
C LEU A 559 -26.64 4.88 3.68
N VAL A 560 -25.74 5.54 2.96
CA VAL A 560 -25.33 6.92 3.23
C VAL A 560 -25.80 7.83 2.09
N LEU A 561 -26.79 8.65 2.38
CA LEU A 561 -27.32 9.63 1.45
C LEU A 561 -26.61 10.96 1.67
N VAL A 562 -25.98 11.52 0.65
CA VAL A 562 -25.22 12.78 0.76
C VAL A 562 -25.81 13.79 -0.19
N GLY A 563 -26.31 14.90 0.37
CA GLY A 563 -26.93 15.99 -0.42
C GLY A 563 -26.11 17.27 -0.40
N GLY A 564 -26.04 17.94 -1.54
CA GLY A 564 -25.34 19.24 -1.65
C GLY A 564 -25.47 19.87 -3.02
N ARG A 565 -24.40 20.59 -3.45
CA ARG A 565 -24.30 21.28 -4.74
C ARG A 565 -23.03 20.97 -5.52
N ASP A 566 -22.09 20.35 -4.88
CA ASP A 566 -20.79 19.95 -5.43
C ASP A 566 -20.35 18.56 -4.93
N ILE A 567 -21.36 17.76 -4.54
CA ILE A 567 -21.12 16.41 -4.01
C ILE A 567 -20.51 15.51 -5.07
N CYS A 568 -21.19 15.42 -6.24
CA CYS A 568 -20.76 14.52 -7.32
C CYS A 568 -19.47 14.98 -8.00
N SER A 569 -19.18 16.28 -8.00
CA SER A 569 -18.04 16.86 -8.71
C SER A 569 -16.80 17.03 -7.86
N LYS A 570 -16.94 17.41 -6.57
CA LYS A 570 -15.82 17.77 -5.67
C LYS A 570 -15.69 16.90 -4.44
N ILE A 571 -16.79 16.67 -3.72
CA ILE A 571 -16.73 15.92 -2.45
C ILE A 571 -16.58 14.42 -2.72
N LEU A 572 -17.41 13.86 -3.57
CA LEU A 572 -17.42 12.47 -3.98
C LEU A 572 -17.29 12.35 -5.51
N PRO A 573 -16.11 12.65 -6.09
CA PRO A 573 -15.89 12.47 -7.53
C PRO A 573 -16.01 11.00 -7.94
N LEU A 574 -15.78 10.68 -9.20
CA LEU A 574 -15.87 9.31 -9.72
C LEU A 574 -15.12 8.31 -8.83
N GLY A 575 -15.72 7.16 -8.54
CA GLY A 575 -15.16 6.13 -7.66
C GLY A 575 -15.40 6.32 -6.15
N PHE A 576 -16.00 7.45 -5.72
CA PHE A 576 -16.23 7.73 -4.28
C PHE A 576 -17.67 7.49 -3.81
N SER A 577 -18.59 7.23 -4.70
CA SER A 577 -20.00 6.90 -4.40
C SER A 577 -20.51 5.87 -5.40
N ASP A 578 -21.47 5.09 -4.97
CA ASP A 578 -22.06 4.02 -5.79
C ASP A 578 -23.10 4.56 -6.75
N ILE A 579 -23.88 5.56 -6.33
CA ILE A 579 -24.89 6.23 -7.13
C ILE A 579 -24.65 7.74 -7.12
N LYS A 580 -24.68 8.36 -8.30
CA LYS A 580 -24.60 9.81 -8.45
C LYS A 580 -25.86 10.33 -9.10
N LEU A 581 -26.50 11.30 -8.44
CA LEU A 581 -27.76 11.89 -8.85
C LEU A 581 -27.61 13.40 -9.04
N PHE A 582 -28.25 13.92 -10.08
CA PHE A 582 -28.49 15.34 -10.26
C PHE A 582 -29.99 15.57 -10.31
N ILE A 583 -30.56 16.17 -9.26
CA ILE A 583 -31.99 16.45 -9.20
C ILE A 583 -32.26 17.84 -9.72
N ASP A 584 -33.12 17.92 -10.73
CA ASP A 584 -33.57 19.18 -11.35
C ASP A 584 -35.08 19.26 -11.41
N ALA A 585 -35.59 20.50 -11.50
CA ALA A 585 -37.01 20.79 -11.73
C ALA A 585 -37.19 22.16 -12.39
N LYS A 586 -38.31 22.37 -13.15
CA LYS A 586 -38.64 23.62 -13.81
C LYS A 586 -38.66 24.78 -12.81
N VAL A 587 -38.04 25.91 -13.15
CA VAL A 587 -37.85 27.07 -12.24
C VAL A 587 -39.19 27.58 -11.69
N LYS A 588 -40.23 27.68 -12.53
CA LYS A 588 -41.56 28.12 -12.16
C LYS A 588 -42.18 27.23 -11.06
N LEU A 589 -42.00 25.91 -11.19
CA LEU A 589 -42.46 24.92 -10.18
C LEU A 589 -41.67 25.02 -8.86
N ARG A 590 -40.37 25.25 -8.95
CA ARG A 590 -39.50 25.47 -7.76
C ARG A 590 -39.89 26.74 -7.02
N ALA A 591 -40.22 27.82 -7.74
CA ALA A 591 -40.73 29.06 -7.18
C ALA A 591 -42.05 28.84 -6.46
N LYS A 592 -43.01 28.08 -7.03
CA LYS A 592 -44.27 27.71 -6.41
C LYS A 592 -44.06 26.92 -5.10
N ARG A 593 -43.17 25.93 -5.13
CA ARG A 593 -42.82 25.15 -3.93
C ARG A 593 -42.24 26.03 -2.81
N ARG A 594 -41.36 26.96 -3.18
CA ARG A 594 -40.74 27.88 -2.23
C ARG A 594 -41.71 28.87 -1.65
N TYR A 595 -42.62 29.37 -2.47
CA TYR A 595 -43.69 30.23 -2.05
C TYR A 595 -44.59 29.57 -1.01
N LEU A 596 -45.09 28.35 -1.28
CA LEU A 596 -45.91 27.56 -0.37
C LEU A 596 -45.15 27.19 0.94
N GLU A 597 -43.82 26.95 0.85
CA GLU A 597 -43.01 26.70 2.05
C GLU A 597 -42.93 27.93 2.95
N LEU A 598 -42.77 29.12 2.37
CA LEU A 598 -42.70 30.39 3.10
C LEU A 598 -44.03 30.76 3.72
N GLN A 599 -45.13 30.56 3.01
CA GLN A 599 -46.51 30.78 3.54
C GLN A 599 -46.78 29.92 4.82
N LYS A 600 -46.33 28.66 4.80
CA LYS A 600 -46.51 27.77 5.97
C LYS A 600 -45.71 28.18 7.22
N ARG A 601 -44.69 29.04 7.09
CA ARG A 601 -43.86 29.50 8.21
C ARG A 601 -44.42 30.66 9.01
N LYS A 602 -45.64 31.14 8.69
CA LYS A 602 -46.43 32.17 9.44
C LYS A 602 -45.76 33.53 9.73
N ASN A 603 -44.55 33.84 9.27
CA ASN A 603 -43.82 35.06 9.65
C ASN A 603 -43.59 36.08 8.52
N GLU A 604 -44.17 35.89 7.33
CA GLU A 604 -44.01 36.85 6.21
C GLU A 604 -45.36 37.12 5.55
N THR A 605 -45.92 38.32 5.80
CA THR A 605 -47.23 38.72 5.34
C THR A 605 -47.25 39.25 3.90
N ASN A 606 -46.11 39.64 3.33
CA ASN A 606 -46.01 40.14 1.92
C ASN A 606 -45.09 39.28 1.07
N LEU A 607 -45.56 38.11 0.61
CA LEU A 607 -44.81 37.23 -0.29
C LEU A 607 -45.17 37.52 -1.72
N ASP A 608 -44.22 38.11 -2.50
CA ASP A 608 -44.32 38.24 -3.96
C ASP A 608 -43.74 36.98 -4.65
N PHE A 609 -44.61 36.31 -5.41
CA PHE A 609 -44.19 35.14 -6.21
C PHE A 609 -43.15 35.51 -7.26
N ASN A 610 -43.28 36.68 -7.93
CA ASN A 610 -42.35 37.13 -8.93
C ASN A 610 -40.98 37.46 -8.34
N GLY A 611 -40.95 38.06 -7.15
CA GLY A 611 -39.72 38.30 -6.41
C GLY A 611 -39.00 36.98 -6.07
N ILE A 612 -39.74 35.97 -5.56
CA ILE A 612 -39.20 34.63 -5.30
C ILE A 612 -38.65 33.96 -6.56
N TYR A 613 -39.38 34.09 -7.70
CA TYR A 613 -38.96 33.54 -8.98
C TYR A 613 -37.65 34.19 -9.48
N LYS A 614 -37.56 35.54 -9.45
CA LYS A 614 -36.34 36.30 -9.81
C LYS A 614 -35.18 35.94 -8.90
N ALA A 615 -35.38 35.86 -7.59
CA ALA A 615 -34.35 35.46 -6.62
C ALA A 615 -33.83 34.03 -6.85
N LEU A 616 -34.69 33.09 -7.22
CA LEU A 616 -34.28 31.72 -7.56
C LEU A 616 -33.45 31.69 -8.84
N LYS A 617 -33.80 32.43 -9.89
CA LYS A 617 -33.00 32.54 -11.13
C LYS A 617 -31.62 33.13 -10.85
N ALA A 618 -31.55 34.21 -10.10
CA ALA A 618 -30.28 34.85 -9.72
C ALA A 618 -29.38 33.89 -8.90
N ARG A 619 -29.98 33.14 -8.00
CA ARG A 619 -29.25 32.17 -7.19
C ARG A 619 -28.75 30.98 -8.00
N ASP A 620 -29.55 30.47 -8.93
CA ASP A 620 -29.12 29.39 -9.85
C ASP A 620 -27.98 29.85 -10.75
N PHE A 621 -28.03 31.08 -11.25
CA PHE A 621 -26.96 31.67 -12.01
C PHE A 621 -25.68 31.77 -11.19
N ALA A 622 -25.76 32.32 -9.99
CA ALA A 622 -24.62 32.44 -9.07
C ALA A 622 -24.01 31.05 -8.67
N ASP A 623 -24.85 30.02 -8.47
CA ASP A 623 -24.36 28.66 -8.17
C ASP A 623 -23.69 27.98 -9.36
N LYS A 624 -24.13 28.26 -10.60
CA LYS A 624 -23.56 27.70 -11.84
C LYS A 624 -22.28 28.41 -12.27
N THR A 625 -22.17 29.72 -12.06
CA THR A 625 -21.07 30.57 -12.56
C THR A 625 -19.94 30.79 -11.56
N ARG A 626 -20.11 30.41 -10.28
CA ARG A 626 -19.08 30.61 -9.27
C ARG A 626 -17.76 29.92 -9.64
N LYS A 627 -16.62 30.62 -9.47
CA LYS A 627 -15.27 30.12 -9.79
C LYS A 627 -14.88 28.84 -9.03
N VAL A 628 -15.36 28.67 -7.79
CA VAL A 628 -15.01 27.52 -6.93
C VAL A 628 -16.22 26.63 -6.74
N SER A 629 -16.12 25.36 -7.13
CA SER A 629 -17.18 24.33 -7.00
C SER A 629 -18.52 24.71 -7.62
N PRO A 630 -18.60 25.02 -8.91
CA PRO A 630 -19.86 25.36 -9.56
C PRO A 630 -20.86 24.19 -9.50
N LEU A 631 -22.15 24.52 -9.41
CA LEU A 631 -23.21 23.53 -9.53
C LEU A 631 -23.33 23.08 -10.98
N LYS A 632 -22.84 21.89 -11.29
CA LYS A 632 -22.92 21.28 -12.61
C LYS A 632 -23.28 19.81 -12.56
N LYS A 633 -24.05 19.33 -13.51
CA LYS A 633 -24.24 17.91 -13.75
C LYS A 633 -22.93 17.33 -14.27
N THR A 634 -22.44 16.26 -13.65
CA THR A 634 -21.28 15.50 -14.17
C THR A 634 -21.74 14.49 -15.22
N ASN A 635 -20.83 14.05 -16.10
CA ASN A 635 -21.15 13.07 -17.16
C ASN A 635 -21.65 11.73 -16.62
N TYR A 636 -21.29 11.40 -15.37
CA TYR A 636 -21.68 10.16 -14.70
C TYR A 636 -22.81 10.36 -13.68
N SER A 637 -23.45 11.52 -13.62
CA SER A 637 -24.62 11.75 -12.77
C SER A 637 -25.91 11.46 -13.52
N ILE A 638 -26.77 10.63 -12.94
CA ILE A 638 -28.09 10.32 -13.45
C ILE A 638 -28.98 11.54 -13.20
N LEU A 639 -29.57 12.09 -14.26
CA LEU A 639 -30.52 13.17 -14.15
C LEU A 639 -31.88 12.65 -13.66
N ILE A 640 -32.36 13.22 -12.58
CA ILE A 640 -33.70 12.96 -12.03
C ILE A 640 -34.54 14.23 -12.14
N ARG A 641 -35.47 14.24 -13.09
CA ARG A 641 -36.43 15.31 -13.23
C ARG A 641 -37.56 15.18 -12.20
N ASN A 642 -37.78 16.24 -11.43
CA ASN A 642 -38.81 16.31 -10.39
C ASN A 642 -39.84 17.42 -10.76
N ASP A 643 -40.45 17.28 -11.91
CA ASP A 643 -41.37 18.26 -12.49
C ASP A 643 -42.86 18.01 -12.18
N SER A 644 -43.18 17.00 -11.35
CA SER A 644 -44.54 16.70 -10.88
C SER A 644 -44.91 17.46 -9.61
N ASN A 645 -46.21 17.53 -9.28
CA ASN A 645 -46.70 18.18 -8.07
C ASN A 645 -46.28 17.48 -6.77
N GLY A 646 -45.63 16.34 -6.84
CA GLY A 646 -45.08 15.61 -5.68
C GLY A 646 -43.70 14.99 -5.98
N ILE A 647 -43.11 14.39 -4.94
CA ILE A 647 -41.79 13.77 -5.05
C ILE A 647 -41.85 12.26 -5.38
N SER A 648 -43.05 11.69 -5.51
CA SER A 648 -43.26 10.23 -5.56
C SER A 648 -42.60 9.57 -6.77
N ARG A 649 -42.68 10.18 -7.95
CA ARG A 649 -42.06 9.63 -9.18
C ARG A 649 -40.53 9.63 -9.10
N ALA A 650 -39.95 10.74 -8.65
CA ALA A 650 -38.49 10.85 -8.44
C ALA A 650 -38.02 9.91 -7.34
N LEU A 651 -38.80 9.79 -6.25
CA LEU A 651 -38.51 8.87 -5.14
C LEU A 651 -38.49 7.41 -5.62
N LYS A 652 -39.53 6.94 -6.35
CA LYS A 652 -39.59 5.57 -6.89
C LYS A 652 -38.36 5.25 -7.76
N LYS A 653 -37.98 6.18 -8.65
CA LYS A 653 -36.80 6.02 -9.51
C LYS A 653 -35.48 5.90 -8.74
N ILE A 654 -35.31 6.70 -7.69
CA ILE A 654 -34.09 6.67 -6.86
C ILE A 654 -34.05 5.41 -5.98
N VAL A 655 -35.19 4.99 -5.42
CA VAL A 655 -35.30 3.76 -4.65
C VAL A 655 -34.97 2.56 -5.54
N PHE A 656 -35.49 2.50 -6.76
CA PHE A 656 -35.16 1.46 -7.73
C PHE A 656 -33.64 1.37 -8.02
N LEU A 657 -32.98 2.53 -8.20
CA LEU A 657 -31.52 2.58 -8.39
C LEU A 657 -30.76 2.06 -7.17
N ILE A 658 -31.20 2.42 -5.96
CA ILE A 658 -30.60 1.94 -4.70
C ILE A 658 -30.77 0.43 -4.57
N GLU A 659 -31.98 -0.08 -4.83
CA GLU A 659 -32.25 -1.53 -4.76
C GLU A 659 -31.53 -2.33 -5.84
N SER A 660 -31.41 -1.77 -7.04
CA SER A 660 -30.61 -2.36 -8.10
C SER A 660 -29.13 -2.46 -7.68
N GLU A 661 -28.59 -1.45 -7.00
CA GLU A 661 -27.22 -1.49 -6.50
C GLU A 661 -27.08 -2.45 -5.30
N ILE A 662 -28.12 -2.59 -4.46
CA ILE A 662 -28.17 -3.61 -3.38
C ILE A 662 -28.12 -5.03 -3.97
N ARG A 663 -28.84 -5.29 -5.05
CA ARG A 663 -28.88 -6.62 -5.70
C ARG A 663 -27.57 -7.00 -6.42
N LYS A 664 -26.83 -6.01 -6.96
CA LYS A 664 -25.54 -6.23 -7.65
C LYS A 664 -24.41 -6.60 -6.68
N ASN A 665 -24.63 -6.41 -5.41
CA ASN A 665 -23.70 -6.67 -4.33
C ASN A 665 -24.11 -7.90 -3.51
#